data_a161de592d263df6f23ae8995e69e979
#
_entry.id   a161de592d263df6f23ae8995e69e979
#
_cell.length_a   1.000
_cell.length_b   1.000
_cell.length_c   1.000
_cell.angle_alpha   90.00
_cell.angle_beta   90.00
_cell.angle_gamma   90.00
#
_symmetry.space_group_name_H-M   'P 1'
#
loop_
_entity.id
_entity.type
_entity.pdbx_description
1 polymer ?
#
loop_
_entity_poly.entity_id
_entity_poly.type
_entity_poly.pdbx_seq_one_letter_code
_entity_poly.pdbx_strand_id
1 'polypeptide(L)'
;MPRLRRTEFPTFPYATPYAIQIELMRRVYDAAERSKTLGVFESPTGTGKTLSVLVGALSWVDDRRKARLRGEKLDDEDEDNAVGTKPSDTNEPDWLREYDTKRRKTDADEVERRRGARRAELRARAKAAETRATLKTNAEKRLREKIESTSTTQRAIDPHTAEENEFLVDAYDSGAEGAREDLRALLRDDEEEDDDEDDFSRDEDEALRPAQQIILCSRTHSQLTQVIGELRSTVFGGKVAKAEEQVAAAAIAGRAQLCVNPAVKNLGSAARINERCLEMSKSKTTAKDKAVKACPFLSKRRRALLELKEAALAKPMDIEDLAKLGATRKACPYYAARSALPEADLVLMPYASLLHADTRESLGVRLENAVVIFDEAHNLVDAVYNSYGASVTLEQVRDVLDMLTTYVDRFKTRLSASNLRYLKVLTNLTRAFVTVLQKEIAEVKKSAPEKRLTSLNDFLFECGQDTVNMFSLRRYLKESKVAHKIASYGERVRAGDDASWGGDWDGVGQVKIEAVGGSKLAIAPDPNANPRVSAVHALTSLIDALASADTDGRIIVERDESGTSASVRFILLDAASRFKRVVQQARSVILVGGTLAPIPELVSQLFPELNAATSKTVESSAHALKMFSCGHIIPRDNLLPLAVPVGPTGVSLDFTHGARSNVALIDELGRIVLNASRIAPGGACVFFPSFKYADDVYERW
;
A
#
# COMPACT_ATOMS: atom_id res chain seq x y z
N MET A 1 -33.34 -10.97 -14.41
CA MET A 1 -32.61 -11.19 -15.67
C MET A 1 -31.66 -12.38 -15.53
N PRO A 2 -31.29 -13.08 -16.63
CA PRO A 2 -30.42 -14.25 -16.50
C PRO A 2 -29.03 -13.80 -16.05
N ARG A 3 -28.60 -14.31 -14.89
CA ARG A 3 -27.21 -14.12 -14.39
C ARG A 3 -26.28 -15.02 -15.17
N LEU A 4 -25.10 -14.51 -15.47
CA LEU A 4 -24.03 -15.32 -16.05
C LEU A 4 -23.63 -16.42 -15.06
N ARG A 5 -23.51 -17.65 -15.56
CA ARG A 5 -23.07 -18.81 -14.77
C ARG A 5 -22.00 -19.56 -15.54
N ARG A 6 -20.93 -19.94 -14.85
CA ARG A 6 -19.86 -20.73 -15.43
C ARG A 6 -19.59 -21.97 -14.59
N THR A 7 -19.55 -23.11 -15.23
CA THR A 7 -19.30 -24.41 -14.59
C THR A 7 -17.92 -24.97 -14.89
N GLU A 8 -17.32 -24.55 -16.00
CA GLU A 8 -16.05 -25.01 -16.49
C GLU A 8 -15.09 -23.84 -16.73
N PHE A 9 -13.83 -24.05 -16.43
CA PHE A 9 -12.78 -23.02 -16.54
C PHE A 9 -11.64 -23.52 -17.47
N PRO A 10 -11.86 -23.54 -18.79
CA PRO A 10 -10.84 -23.98 -19.76
C PRO A 10 -9.65 -23.05 -19.80
N THR A 11 -9.75 -21.87 -19.21
CA THR A 11 -8.66 -20.88 -19.05
C THR A 11 -7.67 -21.23 -17.93
N PHE A 12 -7.97 -22.28 -17.13
CA PHE A 12 -7.07 -22.78 -16.11
C PHE A 12 -5.86 -23.47 -16.76
N PRO A 13 -4.60 -23.19 -16.34
CA PRO A 13 -3.41 -23.62 -17.07
C PRO A 13 -3.11 -25.11 -16.95
N TYR A 14 -3.72 -25.81 -16.01
CA TYR A 14 -3.51 -27.25 -15.80
C TYR A 14 -4.68 -28.06 -16.37
N ALA A 15 -4.37 -29.17 -17.05
CA ALA A 15 -5.37 -29.99 -17.73
C ALA A 15 -6.39 -30.65 -16.78
N THR A 16 -5.98 -30.95 -15.54
CA THR A 16 -6.82 -31.60 -14.54
C THR A 16 -6.81 -30.78 -13.24
N PRO A 17 -7.67 -29.73 -13.12
CA PRO A 17 -7.80 -29.00 -11.86
C PRO A 17 -8.44 -29.90 -10.77
N TYR A 18 -8.05 -29.68 -9.52
CA TYR A 18 -8.70 -30.34 -8.39
C TYR A 18 -10.15 -29.87 -8.26
N ALA A 19 -11.03 -30.75 -7.77
CA ALA A 19 -12.45 -30.42 -7.55
C ALA A 19 -12.65 -29.15 -6.68
N ILE A 20 -11.80 -28.99 -5.66
CA ILE A 20 -11.82 -27.80 -4.79
C ILE A 20 -11.41 -26.51 -5.52
N GLN A 21 -10.51 -26.60 -6.52
CA GLN A 21 -10.14 -25.44 -7.34
C GLN A 21 -11.30 -25.03 -8.23
N ILE A 22 -11.97 -25.98 -8.88
CA ILE A 22 -13.16 -25.71 -9.70
C ILE A 22 -14.25 -25.05 -8.87
N GLU A 23 -14.52 -25.58 -7.67
CA GLU A 23 -15.54 -25.02 -6.80
C GLU A 23 -15.16 -23.61 -6.30
N LEU A 24 -13.89 -23.38 -5.93
CA LEU A 24 -13.41 -22.04 -5.55
C LEU A 24 -13.55 -21.07 -6.71
N MET A 25 -13.16 -21.44 -7.92
CA MET A 25 -13.34 -20.61 -9.13
C MET A 25 -14.81 -20.23 -9.35
N ARG A 26 -15.73 -21.19 -9.19
CA ARG A 26 -17.20 -20.94 -9.27
C ARG A 26 -17.65 -19.94 -8.21
N ARG A 27 -17.23 -20.12 -6.94
CA ARG A 27 -17.61 -19.22 -5.85
C ARG A 27 -17.12 -17.80 -6.06
N VAL A 28 -15.88 -17.64 -6.53
CA VAL A 28 -15.32 -16.32 -6.89
C VAL A 28 -16.10 -15.69 -8.03
N TYR A 29 -16.37 -16.46 -9.10
CA TYR A 29 -17.16 -16.01 -10.24
C TYR A 29 -18.56 -15.56 -9.82
N ASP A 30 -19.28 -16.39 -9.05
CA ASP A 30 -20.62 -16.11 -8.56
C ASP A 30 -20.69 -14.91 -7.59
N ALA A 31 -19.61 -14.67 -6.81
CA ALA A 31 -19.53 -13.52 -5.93
C ALA A 31 -19.26 -12.24 -6.71
N ALA A 32 -18.46 -12.31 -7.78
CA ALA A 32 -18.18 -11.19 -8.68
C ALA A 32 -19.42 -10.79 -9.51
N GLU A 33 -20.20 -11.78 -9.94
CA GLU A 33 -21.41 -11.54 -10.75
C GLU A 33 -22.51 -10.83 -9.98
N ARG A 34 -22.67 -11.10 -8.69
CA ARG A 34 -23.71 -10.46 -7.88
C ARG A 34 -23.17 -9.16 -7.27
N SER A 35 -23.80 -8.02 -7.59
CA SER A 35 -23.52 -6.77 -6.91
C SER A 35 -23.81 -6.88 -5.41
N LYS A 36 -23.10 -6.06 -4.60
CA LYS A 36 -23.24 -6.01 -3.14
C LYS A 36 -23.11 -7.39 -2.46
N THR A 37 -22.13 -8.19 -2.94
CA THR A 37 -21.83 -9.50 -2.36
C THR A 37 -20.54 -9.44 -1.54
N LEU A 38 -20.60 -10.10 -0.38
CA LEU A 38 -19.44 -10.39 0.46
C LEU A 38 -19.12 -11.88 0.37
N GLY A 39 -17.98 -12.24 -0.20
CA GLY A 39 -17.46 -13.60 -0.25
C GLY A 39 -16.43 -13.82 0.84
N VAL A 40 -16.55 -14.90 1.62
CA VAL A 40 -15.54 -15.35 2.57
C VAL A 40 -15.19 -16.79 2.24
N PHE A 41 -14.03 -16.98 1.61
CA PHE A 41 -13.64 -18.25 1.01
C PHE A 41 -12.34 -18.78 1.63
N GLU A 42 -12.46 -19.89 2.32
CA GLU A 42 -11.34 -20.60 2.92
C GLU A 42 -10.94 -21.77 2.04
N SER A 43 -9.68 -21.78 1.62
CA SER A 43 -9.07 -22.89 0.90
C SER A 43 -7.65 -23.12 1.43
N PRO A 44 -7.30 -24.31 1.87
CA PRO A 44 -6.02 -24.59 2.51
C PRO A 44 -4.81 -24.15 1.67
N THR A 45 -3.69 -23.91 2.33
CA THR A 45 -2.43 -23.58 1.65
C THR A 45 -1.96 -24.72 0.74
N GLY A 46 -1.26 -24.39 -0.34
CA GLY A 46 -0.78 -25.40 -1.30
C GLY A 46 -1.80 -25.93 -2.29
N THR A 47 -3.06 -25.46 -2.24
CA THR A 47 -4.14 -25.88 -3.16
C THR A 47 -4.19 -25.08 -4.46
N GLY A 48 -3.24 -24.19 -4.74
CA GLY A 48 -3.30 -23.28 -5.89
C GLY A 48 -4.39 -22.20 -5.76
N LYS A 49 -4.68 -21.76 -4.55
CA LYS A 49 -5.71 -20.80 -4.18
C LYS A 49 -5.64 -19.51 -5.02
N THR A 50 -4.48 -18.84 -5.03
CA THR A 50 -4.27 -17.57 -5.72
C THR A 50 -4.56 -17.69 -7.21
N LEU A 51 -4.10 -18.75 -7.87
CA LEU A 51 -4.37 -19.05 -9.27
C LEU A 51 -5.86 -19.27 -9.51
N SER A 52 -6.53 -20.05 -8.67
CA SER A 52 -7.98 -20.33 -8.80
C SER A 52 -8.81 -19.06 -8.64
N VAL A 53 -8.47 -18.21 -7.67
CA VAL A 53 -9.12 -16.91 -7.47
C VAL A 53 -8.94 -16.01 -8.70
N LEU A 54 -7.72 -15.93 -9.21
CA LEU A 54 -7.38 -15.13 -10.37
C LEU A 54 -8.16 -15.59 -11.62
N VAL A 55 -8.15 -16.89 -11.90
CA VAL A 55 -8.87 -17.46 -13.06
C VAL A 55 -10.38 -17.27 -12.92
N GLY A 56 -10.96 -17.49 -11.74
CA GLY A 56 -12.37 -17.28 -11.48
C GLY A 56 -12.82 -15.84 -11.76
N ALA A 57 -12.05 -14.88 -11.21
CA ALA A 57 -12.35 -13.46 -11.36
C ALA A 57 -12.14 -12.95 -12.80
N LEU A 58 -11.05 -13.33 -13.45
CA LEU A 58 -10.77 -12.91 -14.83
C LEU A 58 -11.71 -13.56 -15.86
N SER A 59 -12.13 -14.80 -15.61
CA SER A 59 -13.16 -15.46 -16.44
C SER A 59 -14.48 -14.70 -16.35
N TRP A 60 -14.84 -14.18 -15.18
CA TRP A 60 -16.03 -13.34 -15.02
C TRP A 60 -15.94 -12.04 -15.83
N VAL A 61 -14.79 -11.33 -15.79
CA VAL A 61 -14.58 -10.11 -16.62
C VAL A 61 -14.71 -10.42 -18.10
N ASP A 62 -14.11 -11.54 -18.56
CA ASP A 62 -14.16 -11.95 -19.97
C ASP A 62 -15.58 -12.30 -20.42
N ASP A 63 -16.34 -13.04 -19.59
CA ASP A 63 -17.73 -13.41 -19.92
C ASP A 63 -18.66 -12.19 -19.95
N ARG A 64 -18.48 -11.22 -19.03
CA ARG A 64 -19.25 -9.97 -19.06
C ARG A 64 -18.90 -9.11 -20.27
N ARG A 65 -17.64 -9.08 -20.67
CA ARG A 65 -17.20 -8.43 -21.91
C ARG A 65 -17.90 -9.06 -23.12
N LYS A 66 -17.88 -10.39 -23.22
CA LYS A 66 -18.53 -11.14 -24.29
C LYS A 66 -20.06 -10.95 -24.30
N ALA A 67 -20.69 -10.87 -23.13
CA ALA A 67 -22.12 -10.62 -23.01
C ALA A 67 -22.52 -9.23 -23.54
N ARG A 68 -21.70 -8.18 -23.21
CA ARG A 68 -21.89 -6.84 -23.76
C ARG A 68 -21.73 -6.81 -25.28
N LEU A 69 -20.72 -7.46 -25.83
CA LEU A 69 -20.55 -7.57 -27.28
C LEU A 69 -21.71 -8.27 -27.97
N ARG A 70 -22.47 -9.12 -27.26
CA ARG A 70 -23.71 -9.70 -27.76
C ARG A 70 -24.93 -8.76 -27.58
N GLY A 71 -24.77 -7.63 -26.91
CA GLY A 71 -25.83 -6.69 -26.60
C GLY A 71 -26.78 -7.16 -25.48
N GLU A 72 -26.31 -8.11 -24.63
CA GLU A 72 -27.09 -8.61 -23.50
C GLU A 72 -27.19 -7.51 -22.42
N LYS A 73 -28.39 -7.30 -21.87
CA LYS A 73 -28.62 -6.37 -20.75
C LYS A 73 -28.10 -7.01 -19.47
N LEU A 74 -27.17 -6.35 -18.81
CA LEU A 74 -26.57 -6.80 -17.57
C LEU A 74 -27.19 -6.05 -16.38
N ASP A 75 -27.33 -6.72 -15.22
CA ASP A 75 -28.07 -6.22 -14.04
C ASP A 75 -27.60 -4.85 -13.48
N ASP A 76 -26.41 -4.38 -13.82
CA ASP A 76 -25.82 -3.14 -13.27
C ASP A 76 -26.18 -1.88 -14.08
N GLU A 77 -26.69 -2.03 -15.31
CA GLU A 77 -26.97 -0.90 -16.20
C GLU A 77 -28.26 -0.15 -15.80
N ASP A 78 -29.06 -0.72 -14.88
CA ASP A 78 -30.30 -0.12 -14.39
C ASP A 78 -30.06 0.78 -13.15
N GLU A 79 -28.96 0.62 -12.38
CA GLU A 79 -28.69 1.46 -11.19
C GLU A 79 -28.08 2.83 -11.56
N ASP A 80 -27.22 2.91 -12.58
CA ASP A 80 -26.60 4.16 -13.03
C ASP A 80 -27.57 5.09 -13.81
N ASN A 81 -28.62 4.51 -14.41
CA ASN A 81 -29.65 5.27 -15.11
C ASN A 81 -30.86 5.67 -14.24
N ALA A 82 -30.90 5.28 -12.95
CA ALA A 82 -32.01 5.55 -12.04
C ALA A 82 -32.10 7.00 -11.55
N VAL A 83 -31.16 7.87 -11.90
CA VAL A 83 -31.29 9.33 -11.70
C VAL A 83 -32.08 9.92 -12.87
N GLY A 84 -33.37 9.59 -12.95
CA GLY A 84 -34.29 10.29 -13.84
C GLY A 84 -35.24 9.47 -14.68
N THR A 85 -35.26 8.14 -14.62
CA THR A 85 -36.25 7.33 -15.41
C THR A 85 -37.04 6.38 -14.53
N LYS A 86 -38.35 6.44 -14.69
CA LYS A 86 -39.37 5.57 -14.06
C LYS A 86 -39.04 4.09 -14.30
N PRO A 87 -39.51 3.16 -13.40
CA PRO A 87 -39.33 1.72 -13.60
C PRO A 87 -39.89 1.31 -14.96
N SER A 88 -39.10 0.52 -15.68
CA SER A 88 -39.43 0.04 -17.01
C SER A 88 -40.78 -0.70 -16.99
N ASP A 89 -41.78 -0.12 -17.64
CA ASP A 89 -43.06 -0.78 -17.91
C ASP A 89 -42.80 -2.10 -18.65
N THR A 90 -43.40 -3.17 -18.16
CA THR A 90 -43.37 -4.52 -18.78
C THR A 90 -44.01 -4.57 -20.17
N ASN A 91 -44.45 -3.44 -20.71
CA ASN A 91 -45.15 -3.27 -21.96
C ASN A 91 -44.39 -2.55 -23.08
N GLU A 92 -43.05 -2.50 -23.01
CA GLU A 92 -42.27 -1.94 -24.12
C GLU A 92 -42.45 -2.80 -25.40
N PRO A 93 -42.71 -2.16 -26.55
CA PRO A 93 -42.85 -2.85 -27.82
C PRO A 93 -41.60 -3.63 -28.22
N ASP A 94 -41.72 -4.79 -28.80
CA ASP A 94 -40.60 -5.67 -29.18
C ASP A 94 -39.59 -4.99 -30.11
N TRP A 95 -40.05 -4.09 -31.00
CA TRP A 95 -39.16 -3.33 -31.89
C TRP A 95 -38.24 -2.36 -31.12
N LEU A 96 -38.72 -1.78 -30.02
CA LEU A 96 -37.90 -0.85 -29.19
C LEU A 96 -36.81 -1.63 -28.41
N ARG A 97 -37.15 -2.79 -27.89
CA ARG A 97 -36.19 -3.71 -27.26
C ARG A 97 -35.13 -4.19 -28.25
N GLU A 98 -35.54 -4.49 -29.48
CA GLU A 98 -34.63 -4.90 -30.54
C GLU A 98 -33.71 -3.74 -30.98
N TYR A 99 -34.24 -2.52 -31.07
CA TYR A 99 -33.49 -1.32 -31.37
C TYR A 99 -32.45 -1.02 -30.27
N ASP A 100 -32.84 -1.04 -29.00
CA ASP A 100 -31.97 -0.83 -27.87
C ASP A 100 -30.86 -1.90 -27.78
N THR A 101 -31.20 -3.15 -28.06
CA THR A 101 -30.22 -4.23 -28.12
C THR A 101 -29.21 -4.02 -29.25
N LYS A 102 -29.64 -3.61 -30.42
CA LYS A 102 -28.76 -3.30 -31.54
C LYS A 102 -27.87 -2.10 -31.23
N ARG A 103 -28.42 -1.05 -30.64
CA ARG A 103 -27.68 0.14 -30.25
C ARG A 103 -26.59 -0.18 -29.23
N ARG A 104 -26.95 -0.88 -28.14
CA ARG A 104 -25.97 -1.33 -27.10
C ARG A 104 -24.89 -2.21 -27.69
N LYS A 105 -25.26 -3.12 -28.59
CA LYS A 105 -24.28 -3.96 -29.28
C LYS A 105 -23.30 -3.12 -30.10
N THR A 106 -23.82 -2.15 -30.87
CA THR A 106 -22.99 -1.27 -31.72
C THR A 106 -22.05 -0.43 -30.86
N ASP A 107 -22.56 0.14 -29.76
CA ASP A 107 -21.76 0.96 -28.83
C ASP A 107 -20.67 0.09 -28.14
N ALA A 108 -21.04 -1.11 -27.68
CA ALA A 108 -20.11 -2.05 -27.06
C ALA A 108 -19.04 -2.57 -28.06
N ASP A 109 -19.45 -2.89 -29.28
CA ASP A 109 -18.54 -3.31 -30.36
C ASP A 109 -17.55 -2.19 -30.69
N GLU A 110 -18.01 -0.94 -30.73
CA GLU A 110 -17.14 0.21 -31.00
C GLU A 110 -16.13 0.43 -29.86
N VAL A 111 -16.57 0.44 -28.61
CA VAL A 111 -15.70 0.60 -27.43
C VAL A 111 -14.68 -0.54 -27.39
N GLU A 112 -15.11 -1.79 -27.55
CA GLU A 112 -14.20 -2.93 -27.48
C GLU A 112 -13.26 -3.00 -28.69
N ARG A 113 -13.72 -2.58 -29.87
CA ARG A 113 -12.86 -2.44 -31.05
C ARG A 113 -11.77 -1.39 -30.82
N ARG A 114 -12.13 -0.21 -30.24
CA ARG A 114 -11.16 0.83 -29.88
C ARG A 114 -10.16 0.31 -28.84
N ARG A 115 -10.64 -0.40 -27.80
CA ARG A 115 -9.77 -1.03 -26.79
C ARG A 115 -8.89 -2.13 -27.38
N GLY A 116 -9.43 -2.98 -28.25
CA GLY A 116 -8.68 -4.03 -28.95
C GLY A 116 -7.61 -3.45 -29.88
N ALA A 117 -7.94 -2.44 -30.66
CA ALA A 117 -7.02 -1.71 -31.51
C ALA A 117 -5.92 -1.05 -30.67
N ARG A 118 -6.28 -0.39 -29.58
CA ARG A 118 -5.33 0.22 -28.66
C ARG A 118 -4.38 -0.81 -28.05
N ARG A 119 -4.89 -1.95 -27.57
CA ARG A 119 -4.06 -3.06 -27.04
C ARG A 119 -3.11 -3.61 -28.10
N ALA A 120 -3.56 -3.78 -29.34
CA ALA A 120 -2.72 -4.26 -30.45
C ALA A 120 -1.61 -3.24 -30.75
N GLU A 121 -1.97 -1.96 -30.80
CA GLU A 121 -1.03 -0.86 -30.97
C GLU A 121 0.01 -0.79 -29.84
N LEU A 122 -0.45 -0.87 -28.55
CA LEU A 122 0.42 -0.90 -27.38
C LEU A 122 1.46 -2.03 -27.47
N ARG A 123 1.06 -3.21 -27.93
CA ARG A 123 1.97 -4.35 -28.10
C ARG A 123 2.95 -4.12 -29.24
N ALA A 124 2.48 -3.60 -30.35
CA ALA A 124 3.35 -3.27 -31.49
C ALA A 124 4.39 -2.21 -31.07
N ARG A 125 3.96 -1.17 -30.35
CA ARG A 125 4.84 -0.13 -29.81
C ARG A 125 5.82 -0.71 -28.75
N ALA A 126 5.34 -1.54 -27.83
CA ALA A 126 6.18 -2.19 -26.83
C ALA A 126 7.25 -3.09 -27.48
N LYS A 127 6.88 -3.89 -28.47
CA LYS A 127 7.80 -4.75 -29.24
C LYS A 127 8.81 -3.91 -30.02
N ALA A 128 8.38 -2.85 -30.68
CA ALA A 128 9.26 -1.92 -31.39
C ALA A 128 10.23 -1.20 -30.44
N ALA A 129 9.78 -0.84 -29.25
CA ALA A 129 10.61 -0.23 -28.22
C ALA A 129 11.65 -1.22 -27.65
N GLU A 130 11.29 -2.50 -27.44
CA GLU A 130 12.24 -3.55 -27.06
C GLU A 130 13.32 -3.75 -28.12
N THR A 131 12.93 -3.76 -29.40
CA THR A 131 13.88 -3.89 -30.51
C THR A 131 14.81 -2.69 -30.59
N ARG A 132 14.29 -1.44 -30.41
CA ARG A 132 15.12 -0.23 -30.36
C ARG A 132 16.06 -0.21 -29.16
N ALA A 133 15.61 -0.65 -27.98
CA ALA A 133 16.43 -0.73 -26.78
C ALA A 133 17.60 -1.72 -26.95
N THR A 134 17.36 -2.89 -27.56
CA THR A 134 18.41 -3.88 -27.86
C THR A 134 19.41 -3.35 -28.87
N LEU A 135 18.96 -2.65 -29.91
CA LEU A 135 19.86 -2.02 -30.90
C LEU A 135 20.68 -0.89 -30.25
N LYS A 136 20.09 -0.10 -29.36
CA LYS A 136 20.76 1.01 -28.64
C LYS A 136 21.78 0.51 -27.63
N THR A 137 21.46 -0.55 -26.87
CA THR A 137 22.40 -1.17 -25.92
C THR A 137 23.62 -1.76 -26.65
N ASN A 138 23.42 -2.36 -27.83
CA ASN A 138 24.48 -2.87 -28.65
C ASN A 138 25.35 -1.74 -29.27
N ALA A 139 24.74 -0.60 -29.63
CA ALA A 139 25.45 0.59 -30.10
C ALA A 139 26.22 1.30 -28.96
N GLU A 140 25.61 1.43 -27.76
CA GLU A 140 26.26 2.02 -26.58
C GLU A 140 27.41 1.15 -26.07
N LYS A 141 27.30 -0.19 -26.17
CA LYS A 141 28.38 -1.11 -25.84
C LYS A 141 29.59 -0.91 -26.79
N ARG A 142 29.32 -0.73 -28.06
CA ARG A 142 30.37 -0.40 -29.06
C ARG A 142 30.95 1.01 -28.90
N LEU A 143 30.18 1.95 -28.31
CA LEU A 143 30.63 3.31 -28.06
C LEU A 143 31.41 3.44 -26.74
N ARG A 144 31.04 2.67 -25.69
CA ARG A 144 31.81 2.62 -24.42
C ARG A 144 33.22 2.05 -24.64
N GLU A 145 33.36 1.06 -25.49
CA GLU A 145 34.68 0.52 -25.89
C GLU A 145 35.55 1.59 -26.60
N LYS A 146 34.95 2.69 -27.09
CA LYS A 146 35.65 3.82 -27.74
C LYS A 146 35.90 5.05 -26.83
N ILE A 147 35.24 5.18 -25.67
CA ILE A 147 35.24 6.42 -24.86
C ILE A 147 36.04 6.31 -23.51
N GLU A 148 36.70 5.16 -23.27
CA GLU A 148 37.57 5.05 -22.09
C GLU A 148 38.86 5.93 -22.16
N SER A 149 38.93 6.87 -23.09
CA SER A 149 40.13 7.68 -23.31
C SER A 149 40.01 9.20 -23.17
N THR A 150 38.97 9.78 -22.55
CA THR A 150 39.04 11.25 -22.33
C THR A 150 38.21 11.71 -21.12
N SER A 151 38.90 12.19 -20.11
CA SER A 151 38.37 12.95 -18.96
C SER A 151 38.55 14.45 -19.17
N THR A 152 37.66 15.30 -18.65
CA THR A 152 38.03 16.58 -17.96
C THR A 152 36.85 17.44 -17.46
N THR A 153 36.88 17.76 -16.19
CA THR A 153 36.72 19.02 -15.45
C THR A 153 35.44 19.87 -15.54
N GLN A 154 34.78 20.08 -14.42
CA GLN A 154 33.80 21.14 -14.19
C GLN A 154 34.13 22.03 -12.99
N ARG A 155 33.87 23.33 -13.18
CA ARG A 155 34.02 24.42 -12.18
C ARG A 155 32.79 24.59 -11.32
N ALA A 156 33.01 24.95 -10.04
CA ALA A 156 32.03 25.17 -9.00
C ALA A 156 31.44 26.60 -9.00
N ILE A 157 30.18 26.71 -8.59
CA ILE A 157 29.48 27.98 -8.28
C ILE A 157 28.87 27.81 -6.87
N ASP A 158 28.92 28.89 -6.09
CA ASP A 158 28.63 28.99 -4.66
C ASP A 158 27.14 28.67 -4.30
N PRO A 159 26.87 27.77 -3.34
CA PRO A 159 25.54 27.16 -3.16
C PRO A 159 24.66 27.74 -2.03
N HIS A 160 25.15 28.64 -1.16
CA HIS A 160 24.60 28.80 0.19
C HIS A 160 23.23 29.49 0.35
N THR A 161 22.81 30.35 -0.57
CA THR A 161 21.52 31.08 -0.44
C THR A 161 20.33 30.38 -1.10
N ALA A 162 20.58 29.50 -2.05
CA ALA A 162 19.57 28.77 -2.77
C ALA A 162 19.03 27.55 -1.97
N GLU A 163 19.88 26.96 -1.12
CA GLU A 163 19.54 25.76 -0.38
C GLU A 163 18.61 26.01 0.82
N GLU A 164 18.67 27.21 1.43
CA GLU A 164 17.79 27.56 2.56
C GLU A 164 16.33 27.78 2.15
N ASN A 165 16.08 28.21 0.91
CA ASN A 165 14.71 28.38 0.39
C ASN A 165 13.97 27.05 0.23
N GLU A 166 14.69 25.94 0.11
CA GLU A 166 14.16 24.59 -0.02
C GLU A 166 13.31 24.19 1.21
N PHE A 167 13.63 24.68 2.40
CA PHE A 167 12.94 24.33 3.65
C PHE A 167 11.78 25.26 4.01
N LEU A 168 11.55 26.33 3.26
CA LEU A 168 10.43 27.23 3.50
C LEU A 168 9.12 26.59 3.02
N VAL A 169 8.10 26.68 3.87
CA VAL A 169 6.73 26.28 3.52
C VAL A 169 6.11 27.40 2.70
N ASP A 170 5.49 27.05 1.57
CA ASP A 170 4.71 27.98 0.77
C ASP A 170 3.57 28.61 1.60
N ALA A 171 3.15 29.82 1.27
CA ALA A 171 2.07 30.48 1.99
C ALA A 171 0.82 29.61 1.98
N TYR A 172 0.30 29.28 3.17
CA TYR A 172 -0.90 28.47 3.31
C TYR A 172 -2.15 29.33 3.13
N ASP A 173 -2.95 28.97 2.13
CA ASP A 173 -4.29 29.51 1.90
C ASP A 173 -5.32 28.39 2.04
N SER A 174 -6.31 28.58 2.91
CA SER A 174 -7.31 27.58 3.26
C SER A 174 -8.33 27.26 2.15
N GLY A 175 -8.20 27.87 0.98
CA GLY A 175 -9.13 27.77 -0.15
C GLY A 175 -8.72 26.82 -1.29
N ALA A 176 -7.55 26.18 -1.24
CA ALA A 176 -7.03 25.43 -2.38
C ALA A 176 -7.39 23.92 -2.37
N GLU A 177 -8.20 23.50 -3.31
CA GLU A 177 -8.46 22.10 -3.70
C GLU A 177 -7.24 21.52 -4.46
N GLY A 178 -6.17 21.08 -3.77
CA GLY A 178 -4.88 20.94 -4.43
C GLY A 178 -4.34 19.54 -4.75
N ALA A 179 -4.95 18.42 -4.36
CA ALA A 179 -4.29 17.11 -4.48
C ALA A 179 -4.56 16.34 -5.80
N ARG A 180 -5.66 16.64 -6.48
CA ARG A 180 -5.98 16.08 -7.81
C ARG A 180 -5.33 16.86 -8.97
N GLU A 181 -4.96 18.10 -8.72
CA GLU A 181 -4.34 18.96 -9.72
C GLU A 181 -2.86 18.64 -9.98
N ASP A 182 -2.13 18.12 -9.00
CA ASP A 182 -0.69 17.86 -9.13
C ASP A 182 -0.35 16.85 -10.26
N LEU A 183 -1.15 15.80 -10.42
CA LEU A 183 -0.95 14.84 -11.54
C LEU A 183 -1.47 15.42 -12.86
N ARG A 184 -2.52 16.25 -12.78
CA ARG A 184 -3.12 16.95 -13.94
C ARG A 184 -2.22 18.05 -14.46
N ALA A 185 -1.56 18.79 -13.56
CA ALA A 185 -0.61 19.85 -13.93
C ALA A 185 0.65 19.27 -14.60
N LEU A 186 1.17 18.13 -14.10
CA LEU A 186 2.32 17.42 -14.68
C LEU A 186 2.06 16.91 -16.10
N LEU A 187 0.79 16.74 -16.47
CA LEU A 187 0.39 16.29 -17.81
C LEU A 187 -0.02 17.45 -18.73
N ARG A 188 -0.14 18.70 -18.20
CA ARG A 188 -0.66 19.86 -18.94
C ARG A 188 0.38 20.90 -19.42
N ASP A 189 1.56 20.99 -18.83
CA ASP A 189 2.46 22.13 -18.97
C ASP A 189 3.66 21.86 -19.90
N ASP A 190 3.44 21.49 -21.15
CA ASP A 190 4.44 21.66 -22.21
C ASP A 190 3.71 21.90 -23.55
N GLU A 191 2.92 22.99 -23.61
CA GLU A 191 2.51 23.61 -24.87
C GLU A 191 3.58 24.60 -25.28
N GLU A 192 4.73 24.14 -25.75
CA GLU A 192 5.58 24.90 -26.67
C GLU A 192 6.39 23.89 -27.52
N GLU A 193 6.02 23.84 -28.78
CA GLU A 193 6.79 23.38 -29.94
C GLU A 193 7.14 21.88 -30.00
N ASP A 194 6.17 21.06 -30.40
CA ASP A 194 6.31 20.08 -31.46
C ASP A 194 4.91 19.77 -32.03
N ASP A 195 4.65 20.24 -33.25
CA ASP A 195 3.48 19.95 -34.07
C ASP A 195 3.41 18.44 -34.39
N ASP A 196 2.89 17.64 -33.47
CA ASP A 196 2.28 16.35 -33.75
C ASP A 196 1.00 16.27 -32.91
N GLU A 197 -0.12 16.39 -33.60
CA GLU A 197 -1.51 16.24 -33.15
C GLU A 197 -1.72 14.88 -32.44
N ASP A 198 -1.46 14.80 -31.15
CA ASP A 198 -2.05 13.81 -30.26
C ASP A 198 -2.54 14.51 -29.00
N ASP A 199 -3.62 15.28 -29.17
CA ASP A 199 -4.46 15.80 -28.09
C ASP A 199 -5.14 14.61 -27.39
N PHE A 200 -4.44 14.04 -26.41
CA PHE A 200 -4.99 13.01 -25.53
C PHE A 200 -5.95 13.68 -24.54
N SER A 201 -7.17 13.92 -25.01
CA SER A 201 -8.26 14.48 -24.23
C SER A 201 -8.61 13.52 -23.07
N ARG A 202 -9.00 14.13 -21.92
CA ARG A 202 -9.48 13.39 -20.72
C ARG A 202 -10.63 12.43 -21.03
N ASP A 203 -11.41 12.76 -22.03
CA ASP A 203 -12.56 11.99 -22.47
C ASP A 203 -12.13 10.66 -23.10
N GLU A 204 -10.94 10.57 -23.68
CA GLU A 204 -10.40 9.34 -24.26
C GLU A 204 -9.89 8.36 -23.21
N ASP A 205 -9.20 8.82 -22.15
CA ASP A 205 -8.77 7.95 -21.03
C ASP A 205 -9.98 7.38 -20.26
N GLU A 206 -11.07 8.15 -20.11
CA GLU A 206 -12.31 7.69 -19.50
C GLU A 206 -13.06 6.69 -20.43
N ALA A 207 -13.04 6.90 -21.74
CA ALA A 207 -13.64 6.02 -22.73
C ALA A 207 -12.90 4.66 -22.84
N LEU A 208 -11.61 4.61 -22.54
CA LEU A 208 -10.81 3.39 -22.54
C LEU A 208 -10.87 2.60 -21.22
N ARG A 209 -11.53 3.12 -20.19
CA ARG A 209 -11.68 2.47 -18.90
C ARG A 209 -12.47 1.16 -19.03
N PRO A 210 -12.02 0.04 -18.39
CA PRO A 210 -12.83 -1.17 -18.33
C PRO A 210 -14.10 -0.90 -17.54
N ALA A 211 -15.21 -1.42 -18.03
CA ALA A 211 -16.50 -1.30 -17.36
C ALA A 211 -16.51 -2.02 -16.00
N GLN A 212 -15.69 -3.06 -15.84
CA GLN A 212 -15.42 -3.72 -14.56
C GLN A 212 -13.90 -3.84 -14.37
N GLN A 213 -13.47 -3.63 -13.13
CA GLN A 213 -12.08 -3.73 -12.73
C GLN A 213 -11.96 -4.73 -11.57
N ILE A 214 -10.90 -5.53 -11.58
CA ILE A 214 -10.53 -6.37 -10.45
C ILE A 214 -9.40 -5.69 -9.70
N ILE A 215 -9.56 -5.51 -8.40
CA ILE A 215 -8.53 -4.99 -7.50
C ILE A 215 -8.14 -6.13 -6.57
N LEU A 216 -6.98 -6.72 -6.78
CA LEU A 216 -6.45 -7.78 -5.93
C LEU A 216 -5.42 -7.20 -4.97
N CYS A 217 -5.71 -7.36 -3.69
CA CYS A 217 -4.90 -6.85 -2.61
C CYS A 217 -4.20 -7.99 -1.87
N SER A 218 -2.93 -7.80 -1.54
CA SER A 218 -2.16 -8.73 -0.71
C SER A 218 -1.36 -7.99 0.37
N ARG A 219 -0.87 -8.74 1.35
CA ARG A 219 -0.12 -8.18 2.47
C ARG A 219 1.25 -7.63 2.04
N THR A 220 1.95 -8.37 1.16
CA THR A 220 3.32 -8.06 0.77
C THR A 220 3.50 -7.94 -0.73
N HIS A 221 4.54 -7.21 -1.15
CA HIS A 221 4.90 -7.09 -2.57
C HIS A 221 5.35 -8.42 -3.18
N SER A 222 6.03 -9.28 -2.41
CA SER A 222 6.44 -10.62 -2.88
C SER A 222 5.24 -11.50 -3.25
N GLN A 223 4.14 -11.43 -2.50
CA GLN A 223 2.89 -12.10 -2.85
C GLN A 223 2.31 -11.54 -4.14
N LEU A 224 2.34 -10.22 -4.34
CA LEU A 224 1.88 -9.60 -5.59
C LEU A 224 2.74 -9.99 -6.79
N THR A 225 4.06 -10.14 -6.62
CA THR A 225 4.97 -10.68 -7.65
C THR A 225 4.61 -12.13 -7.99
N GLN A 226 4.27 -12.95 -7.00
CA GLN A 226 3.76 -14.30 -7.22
C GLN A 226 2.46 -14.29 -8.04
N VAL A 227 1.50 -13.41 -7.73
CA VAL A 227 0.25 -13.26 -8.52
C VAL A 227 0.56 -12.95 -9.99
N ILE A 228 1.54 -12.09 -10.28
CA ILE A 228 1.98 -11.82 -11.66
C ILE A 228 2.57 -13.07 -12.31
N GLY A 229 3.35 -13.85 -11.56
CA GLY A 229 3.87 -15.15 -12.03
C GLY A 229 2.74 -16.12 -12.41
N GLU A 230 1.75 -16.25 -11.55
CA GLU A 230 0.55 -17.05 -11.81
C GLU A 230 -0.25 -16.52 -13.01
N LEU A 231 -0.46 -15.22 -13.11
CA LEU A 231 -1.13 -14.60 -14.25
C LEU A 231 -0.45 -14.94 -15.57
N ARG A 232 0.88 -14.88 -15.61
CA ARG A 232 1.68 -15.21 -16.80
C ARG A 232 1.53 -16.68 -17.24
N SER A 233 1.16 -17.57 -16.33
CA SER A 233 0.90 -18.98 -16.62
C SER A 233 -0.47 -19.25 -17.25
N THR A 234 -1.42 -18.30 -17.09
CA THR A 234 -2.78 -18.40 -17.61
C THR A 234 -2.91 -17.92 -19.06
N VAL A 235 -4.02 -18.23 -19.70
CA VAL A 235 -4.40 -17.70 -21.01
C VAL A 235 -4.48 -16.17 -20.98
N PHE A 236 -4.87 -15.57 -19.86
CA PHE A 236 -5.03 -14.11 -19.69
C PHE A 236 -3.73 -13.33 -19.71
N GLY A 237 -2.60 -13.93 -19.37
CA GLY A 237 -1.29 -13.25 -19.31
C GLY A 237 -0.19 -13.94 -20.10
N GLY A 238 -0.45 -15.13 -20.64
CA GLY A 238 0.54 -16.00 -21.24
C GLY A 238 0.84 -15.74 -22.71
N LYS A 239 1.87 -16.43 -23.23
CA LYS A 239 2.34 -16.37 -24.61
C LYS A 239 1.34 -16.91 -25.65
N VAL A 240 0.34 -17.68 -25.22
CA VAL A 240 -0.62 -18.38 -26.09
C VAL A 240 -1.94 -17.59 -26.25
N ALA A 241 -2.12 -16.54 -25.48
CA ALA A 241 -3.36 -15.76 -25.54
C ALA A 241 -3.52 -15.05 -26.89
N LYS A 242 -4.69 -15.18 -27.48
CA LYS A 242 -5.12 -14.27 -28.55
C LYS A 242 -5.13 -12.84 -28.00
N ALA A 243 -4.85 -11.88 -28.88
CA ALA A 243 -4.76 -10.47 -28.47
C ALA A 243 -5.99 -9.96 -27.71
N GLU A 244 -7.15 -10.50 -28.01
CA GLU A 244 -8.45 -10.15 -27.45
C GLU A 244 -8.71 -10.71 -26.03
N GLU A 245 -8.04 -11.80 -25.65
CA GLU A 245 -8.24 -12.49 -24.37
C GLU A 245 -7.28 -11.99 -23.28
N GLN A 246 -6.27 -11.23 -23.63
CA GLN A 246 -5.23 -10.80 -22.71
C GLN A 246 -5.72 -9.64 -21.83
N VAL A 247 -5.39 -9.71 -20.55
CA VAL A 247 -5.77 -8.75 -19.51
C VAL A 247 -4.65 -7.72 -19.32
N ALA A 248 -5.02 -6.44 -19.26
CA ALA A 248 -4.12 -5.38 -18.85
C ALA A 248 -3.98 -5.38 -17.32
N ALA A 249 -2.76 -5.58 -16.82
CA ALA A 249 -2.49 -5.62 -15.38
C ALA A 249 -1.56 -4.48 -14.96
N ALA A 250 -1.86 -3.82 -13.83
CA ALA A 250 -1.03 -2.78 -13.24
C ALA A 250 -0.68 -3.12 -11.78
N ALA A 251 0.61 -3.21 -11.47
CA ALA A 251 1.11 -3.41 -10.11
C ALA A 251 1.54 -2.08 -9.50
N ILE A 252 1.02 -1.77 -8.31
CA ILE A 252 1.27 -0.52 -7.59
C ILE A 252 2.22 -0.75 -6.41
N ALA A 253 3.21 0.13 -6.28
CA ALA A 253 4.10 0.17 -5.13
C ALA A 253 4.47 1.61 -4.77
N GLY A 254 5.09 1.78 -3.61
CA GLY A 254 5.58 3.07 -3.14
C GLY A 254 6.77 3.61 -3.95
N ARG A 255 7.06 4.90 -3.79
CA ARG A 255 8.22 5.54 -4.43
C ARG A 255 9.55 4.89 -4.02
N ALA A 256 9.65 4.39 -2.78
CA ALA A 256 10.85 3.71 -2.30
C ALA A 256 11.20 2.46 -3.13
N GLN A 257 10.20 1.71 -3.58
CA GLN A 257 10.38 0.52 -4.42
C GLN A 257 10.59 0.86 -5.90
N LEU A 258 9.79 1.81 -6.42
CA LEU A 258 9.75 2.09 -7.86
C LEU A 258 10.70 3.20 -8.33
N CYS A 259 11.29 4.00 -7.42
CA CYS A 259 12.19 5.08 -7.83
C CYS A 259 13.48 4.53 -8.46
N VAL A 260 13.79 5.02 -9.67
CA VAL A 260 15.00 4.66 -10.43
C VAL A 260 16.02 5.79 -10.53
N ASN A 261 15.70 6.96 -9.94
CA ASN A 261 16.63 8.08 -9.86
C ASN A 261 17.64 7.85 -8.73
N PRO A 262 18.95 7.66 -9.03
CA PRO A 262 19.96 7.38 -7.99
C PRO A 262 20.05 8.48 -6.94
N ALA A 263 19.91 9.76 -7.33
CA ALA A 263 19.95 10.91 -6.43
C ALA A 263 18.81 10.92 -5.41
N VAL A 264 17.71 10.20 -5.69
CA VAL A 264 16.55 10.07 -4.81
C VAL A 264 16.58 8.73 -4.08
N LYS A 265 16.85 7.64 -4.80
CA LYS A 265 16.83 6.28 -4.24
C LYS A 265 17.85 6.09 -3.12
N ASN A 266 19.03 6.71 -3.24
CA ASN A 266 20.13 6.59 -2.27
C ASN A 266 19.91 7.38 -0.96
N LEU A 267 18.79 8.09 -0.82
CA LEU A 267 18.46 8.83 0.42
C LEU A 267 18.13 7.91 1.61
N GLY A 268 17.91 6.61 1.38
CA GLY A 268 17.79 5.57 2.41
C GLY A 268 16.46 5.57 3.19
N SER A 269 15.84 6.72 3.40
CA SER A 269 14.54 6.85 4.10
C SER A 269 13.39 7.02 3.11
N ALA A 270 12.29 6.26 3.31
CA ALA A 270 11.10 6.38 2.47
C ALA A 270 10.48 7.80 2.52
N ALA A 271 10.57 8.47 3.65
CA ALA A 271 10.11 9.85 3.82
C ALA A 271 10.91 10.82 2.96
N ARG A 272 12.25 10.77 3.02
CA ARG A 272 13.14 11.60 2.20
C ARG A 272 12.97 11.33 0.70
N ILE A 273 12.81 10.05 0.32
CA ILE A 273 12.54 9.67 -1.08
C ILE A 273 11.23 10.29 -1.55
N ASN A 274 10.17 10.24 -0.74
CA ASN A 274 8.88 10.82 -1.08
C ASN A 274 8.95 12.33 -1.25
N GLU A 275 9.58 13.01 -0.30
CA GLU A 275 9.76 14.47 -0.31
C GLU A 275 10.56 14.91 -1.52
N ARG A 276 11.78 14.37 -1.68
CA ARG A 276 12.64 14.75 -2.79
C ARG A 276 12.01 14.48 -4.15
N CYS A 277 11.27 13.36 -4.28
CA CYS A 277 10.51 13.07 -5.49
C CYS A 277 9.43 14.14 -5.77
N LEU A 278 8.67 14.57 -4.73
CA LEU A 278 7.62 15.58 -4.86
C LEU A 278 8.21 16.95 -5.21
N GLU A 279 9.33 17.35 -4.62
CA GLU A 279 10.02 18.59 -4.95
C GLU A 279 10.49 18.61 -6.39
N MET A 280 11.20 17.54 -6.81
CA MET A 280 11.70 17.42 -8.19
C MET A 280 10.57 17.27 -9.22
N SER A 281 9.37 16.85 -8.83
CA SER A 281 8.21 16.77 -9.74
C SER A 281 7.51 18.09 -9.93
N LYS A 282 7.57 19.01 -8.94
CA LYS A 282 6.93 20.33 -8.97
C LYS A 282 7.81 21.44 -9.56
N SER A 283 9.10 21.15 -9.75
CA SER A 283 10.06 22.14 -10.25
C SER A 283 9.72 22.55 -11.70
N LYS A 284 8.97 23.66 -11.82
CA LYS A 284 8.85 24.37 -13.09
C LYS A 284 10.18 25.10 -13.33
N THR A 285 10.81 24.85 -14.46
CA THR A 285 11.99 25.61 -14.95
C THR A 285 11.58 27.03 -15.35
N THR A 286 11.12 27.83 -14.40
CA THR A 286 11.07 29.27 -14.61
C THR A 286 12.48 29.82 -14.42
N ALA A 287 12.94 30.63 -15.36
CA ALA A 287 14.32 31.15 -15.46
C ALA A 287 14.83 31.93 -14.23
N LYS A 288 14.03 32.06 -13.17
CA LYS A 288 14.35 32.81 -11.93
C LYS A 288 14.65 31.91 -10.73
N ASP A 289 14.20 30.64 -10.68
CA ASP A 289 14.43 29.74 -9.56
C ASP A 289 15.36 28.57 -9.95
N LYS A 290 16.67 28.79 -9.85
CA LYS A 290 17.72 27.81 -10.20
C LYS A 290 17.97 26.72 -9.15
N ALA A 291 17.17 26.63 -8.08
CA ALA A 291 17.53 25.87 -6.89
C ALA A 291 17.24 24.33 -6.98
N VAL A 292 16.15 23.90 -7.58
CA VAL A 292 15.82 22.44 -7.64
C VAL A 292 15.76 21.98 -9.09
N LYS A 293 16.65 21.10 -9.49
CA LYS A 293 16.60 20.48 -10.83
C LYS A 293 15.44 19.50 -10.89
N ALA A 294 14.59 19.65 -11.90
CA ALA A 294 13.50 18.70 -12.17
C ALA A 294 14.01 17.25 -12.35
N CYS A 295 13.17 16.27 -12.00
CA CYS A 295 13.55 14.86 -12.11
C CYS A 295 13.84 14.46 -13.57
N PRO A 296 15.05 13.99 -13.90
CA PRO A 296 15.42 13.66 -15.28
C PRO A 296 14.63 12.46 -15.86
N PHE A 297 13.97 11.68 -14.99
CA PHE A 297 13.11 10.55 -15.36
C PHE A 297 11.64 10.96 -15.57
N LEU A 298 11.27 12.20 -15.25
CA LEU A 298 9.89 12.69 -15.34
C LEU A 298 9.77 13.88 -16.29
N SER A 299 10.46 14.99 -16.02
CA SER A 299 10.19 16.31 -16.61
C SER A 299 10.56 16.51 -18.10
N LYS A 300 11.44 15.67 -18.65
CA LYS A 300 11.92 15.83 -20.04
C LYS A 300 11.54 14.66 -20.96
N ARG A 301 10.63 13.77 -20.52
CA ARG A 301 10.40 12.50 -21.20
C ARG A 301 8.96 12.03 -21.13
N ARG A 302 8.00 12.94 -21.40
CA ARG A 302 6.57 12.59 -21.44
C ARG A 302 6.34 11.36 -22.33
N ARG A 303 6.93 11.35 -23.53
CA ARG A 303 6.84 10.21 -24.44
C ARG A 303 7.39 8.91 -23.84
N ALA A 304 8.55 8.95 -23.17
CA ALA A 304 9.11 7.76 -22.50
C ALA A 304 8.25 7.27 -21.33
N LEU A 305 7.56 8.17 -20.63
CA LEU A 305 6.61 7.81 -19.57
C LEU A 305 5.38 7.11 -20.15
N LEU A 306 4.83 7.61 -21.26
CA LEU A 306 3.73 6.98 -21.98
C LEU A 306 4.14 5.62 -22.53
N GLU A 307 5.31 5.49 -23.16
CA GLU A 307 5.84 4.22 -23.64
C GLU A 307 6.02 3.20 -22.49
N LEU A 308 6.40 3.65 -21.29
CA LEU A 308 6.51 2.78 -20.10
C LEU A 308 5.14 2.36 -19.58
N LYS A 309 4.15 3.28 -19.50
CA LYS A 309 2.74 2.97 -19.21
C LYS A 309 2.21 1.91 -20.19
N GLU A 310 2.39 2.14 -21.46
CA GLU A 310 1.96 1.25 -22.54
C GLU A 310 2.57 -0.14 -22.42
N ALA A 311 3.87 -0.22 -22.12
CA ALA A 311 4.56 -1.49 -21.91
C ALA A 311 4.04 -2.25 -20.68
N ALA A 312 3.70 -1.53 -19.60
CA ALA A 312 3.11 -2.12 -18.40
C ALA A 312 1.74 -2.73 -18.68
N LEU A 313 0.91 -2.04 -19.48
CA LEU A 313 -0.42 -2.54 -19.88
C LEU A 313 -0.37 -3.67 -20.92
N ALA A 314 0.67 -3.65 -21.79
CA ALA A 314 0.81 -4.65 -22.85
C ALA A 314 1.22 -6.04 -22.33
N LYS A 315 1.91 -6.11 -21.20
CA LYS A 315 2.43 -7.36 -20.62
C LYS A 315 2.40 -7.29 -19.11
N PRO A 316 1.88 -8.30 -18.42
CA PRO A 316 1.90 -8.33 -16.95
C PRO A 316 3.34 -8.22 -16.43
N MET A 317 3.61 -7.15 -15.66
CA MET A 317 4.91 -6.85 -15.06
C MET A 317 4.77 -6.74 -13.55
N ASP A 318 5.73 -7.29 -12.83
CA ASP A 318 5.88 -7.00 -11.41
C ASP A 318 6.62 -5.66 -11.21
N ILE A 319 6.76 -5.25 -9.95
CA ILE A 319 7.38 -3.95 -9.61
C ILE A 319 8.86 -3.91 -9.96
N GLU A 320 9.56 -5.04 -9.90
CA GLU A 320 10.97 -5.17 -10.24
C GLU A 320 11.18 -5.08 -11.75
N ASP A 321 10.36 -5.77 -12.53
CA ASP A 321 10.39 -5.71 -14.00
C ASP A 321 10.10 -4.28 -14.48
N LEU A 322 9.09 -3.64 -13.89
CA LEU A 322 8.72 -2.26 -14.23
C LEU A 322 9.84 -1.27 -13.86
N ALA A 323 10.49 -1.46 -12.70
CA ALA A 323 11.61 -0.63 -12.28
C ALA A 323 12.82 -0.81 -13.22
N LYS A 324 13.17 -2.05 -13.59
CA LYS A 324 14.25 -2.33 -14.56
C LYS A 324 13.97 -1.70 -15.91
N LEU A 325 12.74 -1.84 -16.41
CA LEU A 325 12.35 -1.25 -17.70
C LEU A 325 12.38 0.28 -17.65
N GLY A 326 11.90 0.88 -16.55
CA GLY A 326 11.95 2.33 -16.31
C GLY A 326 13.38 2.87 -16.26
N ALA A 327 14.30 2.15 -15.59
CA ALA A 327 15.72 2.50 -15.58
C ALA A 327 16.32 2.49 -16.99
N THR A 328 16.02 1.45 -17.77
CA THR A 328 16.50 1.28 -19.14
C THR A 328 15.97 2.38 -20.07
N ARG A 329 14.68 2.72 -19.96
CA ARG A 329 14.04 3.75 -20.78
C ARG A 329 14.23 5.16 -20.22
N LYS A 330 14.87 5.30 -19.06
CA LYS A 330 15.05 6.55 -18.31
C LYS A 330 13.70 7.25 -18.07
N ALA A 331 12.66 6.51 -17.76
CA ALA A 331 11.32 6.98 -17.45
C ALA A 331 10.92 6.57 -16.02
N CYS A 332 10.04 7.33 -15.36
CA CYS A 332 9.65 7.08 -13.98
C CYS A 332 8.63 5.92 -13.86
N PRO A 333 8.97 4.78 -13.24
CA PRO A 333 8.05 3.65 -13.08
C PRO A 333 6.87 3.96 -12.16
N TYR A 334 7.09 4.79 -11.13
CA TYR A 334 6.05 5.16 -10.17
C TYR A 334 4.88 5.90 -10.84
N TYR A 335 5.19 6.91 -11.66
CA TYR A 335 4.14 7.66 -12.37
C TYR A 335 3.56 6.86 -13.53
N ALA A 336 4.35 6.02 -14.22
CA ALA A 336 3.85 5.13 -15.26
C ALA A 336 2.84 4.11 -14.71
N ALA A 337 3.12 3.46 -13.57
CA ALA A 337 2.18 2.54 -12.91
C ALA A 337 0.87 3.24 -12.52
N ARG A 338 0.94 4.46 -11.96
CA ARG A 338 -0.25 5.24 -11.59
C ARG A 338 -1.09 5.64 -12.79
N SER A 339 -0.45 6.08 -13.87
CA SER A 339 -1.17 6.45 -15.09
C SER A 339 -1.78 5.25 -15.83
N ALA A 340 -1.31 4.02 -15.55
CA ALA A 340 -1.88 2.79 -16.10
C ALA A 340 -3.17 2.34 -15.39
N LEU A 341 -3.44 2.80 -14.14
CA LEU A 341 -4.57 2.33 -13.33
C LEU A 341 -5.94 2.46 -14.01
N PRO A 342 -6.28 3.59 -14.68
CA PRO A 342 -7.59 3.74 -15.30
C PRO A 342 -7.85 2.71 -16.41
N GLU A 343 -6.83 2.28 -17.13
CA GLU A 343 -6.95 1.36 -18.27
C GLU A 343 -6.76 -0.12 -17.89
N ALA A 344 -6.31 -0.41 -16.66
CA ALA A 344 -6.05 -1.78 -16.21
C ALA A 344 -7.34 -2.54 -15.92
N ASP A 345 -7.44 -3.78 -16.39
CA ASP A 345 -8.51 -4.73 -16.03
C ASP A 345 -8.24 -5.34 -14.64
N LEU A 346 -6.95 -5.55 -14.30
CA LEU A 346 -6.48 -6.07 -13.01
C LEU A 346 -5.50 -5.10 -12.36
N VAL A 347 -5.82 -4.64 -11.17
CA VAL A 347 -4.95 -3.81 -10.32
C VAL A 347 -4.43 -4.65 -9.17
N LEU A 348 -3.12 -4.64 -8.98
CA LEU A 348 -2.44 -5.33 -7.88
C LEU A 348 -1.85 -4.31 -6.93
N MET A 349 -2.22 -4.36 -5.65
CA MET A 349 -1.76 -3.38 -4.66
C MET A 349 -1.68 -3.97 -3.24
N PRO A 350 -0.82 -3.38 -2.37
CA PRO A 350 -0.81 -3.74 -0.95
C PRO A 350 -2.10 -3.33 -0.23
N TYR A 351 -2.47 -4.05 0.83
CA TYR A 351 -3.62 -3.73 1.68
C TYR A 351 -3.65 -2.26 2.13
N ALA A 352 -2.53 -1.77 2.65
CA ALA A 352 -2.44 -0.40 3.16
C ALA A 352 -2.80 0.66 2.11
N SER A 353 -2.47 0.42 0.83
CA SER A 353 -2.79 1.33 -0.27
C SER A 353 -4.29 1.42 -0.57
N LEU A 354 -5.04 0.34 -0.33
CA LEU A 354 -6.49 0.30 -0.53
C LEU A 354 -7.25 0.76 0.72
N LEU A 355 -6.83 0.29 1.90
CA LEU A 355 -7.53 0.53 3.17
C LEU A 355 -7.51 2.01 3.54
N HIS A 356 -6.36 2.69 3.38
CA HIS A 356 -6.23 4.09 3.72
C HIS A 356 -6.92 4.97 2.65
N ALA A 357 -8.02 5.63 3.01
CA ALA A 357 -8.85 6.40 2.07
C ALA A 357 -8.06 7.47 1.31
N ASP A 358 -7.26 8.27 2.01
CA ASP A 358 -6.44 9.33 1.42
C ASP A 358 -5.40 8.79 0.42
N THR A 359 -4.81 7.63 0.72
CA THR A 359 -3.86 6.97 -0.18
C THR A 359 -4.57 6.47 -1.43
N ARG A 360 -5.73 5.82 -1.27
CA ARG A 360 -6.54 5.32 -2.39
C ARG A 360 -6.98 6.45 -3.32
N GLU A 361 -7.50 7.55 -2.75
CA GLU A 361 -7.90 8.73 -3.51
C GLU A 361 -6.72 9.39 -4.22
N SER A 362 -5.58 9.53 -3.54
CA SER A 362 -4.37 10.10 -4.15
C SER A 362 -3.83 9.25 -5.30
N LEU A 363 -3.99 7.93 -5.25
CA LEU A 363 -3.64 7.01 -6.33
C LEU A 363 -4.63 7.07 -7.50
N GLY A 364 -5.84 7.61 -7.29
CA GLY A 364 -6.91 7.64 -8.30
C GLY A 364 -7.63 6.30 -8.47
N VAL A 365 -7.55 5.41 -7.47
CA VAL A 365 -8.26 4.13 -7.46
C VAL A 365 -9.74 4.37 -7.18
N ARG A 366 -10.59 3.90 -8.07
CA ARG A 366 -12.05 3.93 -7.91
C ARG A 366 -12.54 2.53 -7.57
N LEU A 367 -13.48 2.44 -6.62
CA LEU A 367 -14.06 1.16 -6.19
C LEU A 367 -15.41 0.87 -6.85
N GLU A 368 -16.03 1.88 -7.43
CA GLU A 368 -17.31 1.75 -8.14
C GLU A 368 -17.16 0.72 -9.26
N ASN A 369 -18.07 -0.25 -9.30
CA ASN A 369 -18.06 -1.38 -10.24
C ASN A 369 -16.80 -2.27 -10.19
N ALA A 370 -15.94 -2.11 -9.17
CA ALA A 370 -14.77 -2.96 -8.98
C ALA A 370 -15.10 -4.16 -8.08
N VAL A 371 -14.53 -5.31 -8.42
CA VAL A 371 -14.47 -6.48 -7.53
C VAL A 371 -13.17 -6.41 -6.75
N VAL A 372 -13.27 -6.27 -5.43
CA VAL A 372 -12.11 -6.16 -4.54
C VAL A 372 -11.84 -7.52 -3.91
N ILE A 373 -10.65 -8.04 -4.09
CA ILE A 373 -10.21 -9.34 -3.58
C ILE A 373 -9.08 -9.15 -2.60
N PHE A 374 -9.22 -9.67 -1.38
CA PHE A 374 -8.18 -9.71 -0.38
C PHE A 374 -7.63 -11.13 -0.27
N ASP A 375 -6.39 -11.34 -0.72
CA ASP A 375 -5.69 -12.63 -0.56
C ASP A 375 -4.99 -12.68 0.80
N GLU A 376 -4.99 -13.84 1.46
CA GLU A 376 -4.55 -14.06 2.85
C GLU A 376 -5.31 -13.18 3.85
N ALA A 377 -6.63 -13.12 3.73
CA ALA A 377 -7.51 -12.22 4.46
C ALA A 377 -7.54 -12.42 5.99
N HIS A 378 -6.91 -13.49 6.52
CA HIS A 378 -6.71 -13.65 7.96
C HIS A 378 -5.89 -12.49 8.59
N ASN A 379 -5.10 -11.77 7.78
CA ASN A 379 -4.35 -10.60 8.22
C ASN A 379 -5.12 -9.27 8.04
N LEU A 380 -6.35 -9.30 7.49
CA LEU A 380 -7.04 -8.07 7.09
C LEU A 380 -7.45 -7.22 8.28
N VAL A 381 -7.94 -7.83 9.35
CA VAL A 381 -8.34 -7.14 10.58
C VAL A 381 -7.15 -6.40 11.17
N ASP A 382 -6.02 -7.09 11.34
CA ASP A 382 -4.78 -6.50 11.82
C ASP A 382 -4.27 -5.38 10.88
N ALA A 383 -4.42 -5.57 9.58
CA ALA A 383 -4.04 -4.55 8.60
C ALA A 383 -4.89 -3.29 8.71
N VAL A 384 -6.19 -3.42 9.00
CA VAL A 384 -7.06 -2.27 9.28
C VAL A 384 -6.60 -1.57 10.56
N TYR A 385 -6.43 -2.30 11.66
CA TYR A 385 -5.96 -1.71 12.92
C TYR A 385 -4.61 -1.01 12.76
N ASN A 386 -3.65 -1.63 12.08
CA ASN A 386 -2.33 -1.05 11.84
C ASN A 386 -2.37 0.17 10.90
N SER A 387 -3.30 0.20 9.94
CA SER A 387 -3.43 1.32 9.00
C SER A 387 -3.97 2.59 9.66
N TYR A 388 -4.78 2.44 10.71
CA TYR A 388 -5.38 3.55 11.45
C TYR A 388 -4.80 3.73 12.86
N GLY A 389 -3.98 2.80 13.32
CA GLY A 389 -3.21 2.93 14.55
C GLY A 389 -2.01 3.86 14.38
N ALA A 390 -1.64 4.54 15.45
CA ALA A 390 -0.44 5.38 15.48
C ALA A 390 0.23 5.30 16.85
N SER A 391 1.55 5.40 16.89
CA SER A 391 2.29 5.42 18.15
C SER A 391 3.49 6.34 18.07
N VAL A 392 3.81 6.98 19.19
CA VAL A 392 5.01 7.80 19.36
C VAL A 392 5.65 7.49 20.70
N THR A 393 6.97 7.46 20.73
CA THR A 393 7.77 7.34 21.96
C THR A 393 8.19 8.71 22.46
N LEU A 394 8.52 8.81 23.75
CA LEU A 394 9.02 10.04 24.34
C LEU A 394 10.25 10.59 23.60
N GLU A 395 11.15 9.70 23.17
CA GLU A 395 12.34 10.09 22.40
C GLU A 395 11.97 10.73 21.08
N GLN A 396 11.04 10.09 20.33
CA GLN A 396 10.53 10.63 19.06
C GLN A 396 9.87 12.00 19.25
N VAL A 397 9.04 12.17 20.29
CA VAL A 397 8.37 13.45 20.54
C VAL A 397 9.34 14.55 20.94
N ARG A 398 10.39 14.24 21.73
CA ARG A 398 11.48 15.18 22.04
C ARG A 398 12.24 15.59 20.78
N ASP A 399 12.61 14.61 19.96
CA ASP A 399 13.28 14.84 18.69
C ASP A 399 12.51 15.80 17.80
N VAL A 400 11.17 15.59 17.71
CA VAL A 400 10.30 16.47 16.92
C VAL A 400 10.20 17.85 17.53
N LEU A 401 10.13 17.95 18.86
CA LEU A 401 10.10 19.26 19.55
C LEU A 401 11.34 20.07 19.26
N ASP A 402 12.51 19.45 19.29
CA ASP A 402 13.78 20.09 18.97
C ASP A 402 13.84 20.53 17.50
N MET A 403 13.42 19.65 16.56
CA MET A 403 13.35 20.00 15.14
C MET A 403 12.39 21.16 14.88
N LEU A 404 11.20 21.14 15.51
CA LEU A 404 10.18 22.19 15.37
C LEU A 404 10.70 23.53 15.90
N THR A 405 11.33 23.51 17.08
CA THR A 405 11.86 24.72 17.72
C THR A 405 12.96 25.33 16.86
N THR A 406 13.91 24.52 16.43
CA THR A 406 15.02 24.95 15.55
C THR A 406 14.48 25.48 14.21
N TYR A 407 13.52 24.77 13.60
CA TYR A 407 12.89 25.19 12.33
C TYR A 407 12.16 26.54 12.47
N VAL A 408 11.31 26.68 13.50
CA VAL A 408 10.56 27.91 13.75
C VAL A 408 11.50 29.08 14.02
N ASP A 409 12.52 28.91 14.85
CA ASP A 409 13.50 29.97 15.18
C ASP A 409 14.28 30.43 13.96
N ARG A 410 14.64 29.49 13.08
CA ARG A 410 15.37 29.82 11.84
C ARG A 410 14.51 30.57 10.84
N PHE A 411 13.28 30.13 10.65
CA PHE A 411 12.43 30.61 9.55
C PHE A 411 11.33 31.60 9.98
N LYS A 412 11.21 31.97 11.27
CA LYS A 412 10.14 32.81 11.82
C LYS A 412 9.92 34.13 11.09
N THR A 413 10.98 34.75 10.56
CA THR A 413 10.90 36.04 9.83
C THR A 413 10.49 35.88 8.38
N ARG A 414 10.55 34.65 7.83
CA ARG A 414 10.28 34.33 6.42
C ARG A 414 8.98 33.55 6.24
N LEU A 415 8.43 32.97 7.32
CA LEU A 415 7.18 32.25 7.32
C LEU A 415 5.98 33.20 7.27
N SER A 416 4.93 32.81 6.53
CA SER A 416 3.65 33.54 6.58
C SER A 416 3.04 33.47 8.00
N ALA A 417 2.23 34.48 8.34
CA ALA A 417 1.56 34.54 9.66
C ALA A 417 0.71 33.30 9.94
N SER A 418 0.04 32.75 8.92
CA SER A 418 -0.76 31.53 9.02
C SER A 418 0.12 30.32 9.34
N ASN A 419 1.21 30.10 8.60
CA ASN A 419 2.15 29.02 8.87
C ASN A 419 2.74 29.10 10.27
N LEU A 420 3.17 30.29 10.67
CA LEU A 420 3.74 30.52 12.01
C LEU A 420 2.75 30.21 13.12
N ARG A 421 1.45 30.56 12.94
CA ARG A 421 0.38 30.23 13.87
C ARG A 421 0.23 28.71 14.05
N TYR A 422 0.09 27.96 12.94
CA TYR A 422 -0.07 26.50 13.00
C TYR A 422 1.17 25.79 13.54
N LEU A 423 2.36 26.26 13.17
CA LEU A 423 3.61 25.71 13.72
C LEU A 423 3.74 25.95 15.22
N LYS A 424 3.29 27.11 15.75
CA LYS A 424 3.22 27.36 17.21
C LYS A 424 2.25 26.42 17.89
N VAL A 425 1.05 26.17 17.29
CA VAL A 425 0.09 25.20 17.81
C VAL A 425 0.71 23.80 17.86
N LEU A 426 1.36 23.38 16.77
CA LEU A 426 2.04 22.08 16.69
C LEU A 426 3.16 21.95 17.74
N THR A 427 3.98 23.00 17.92
CA THR A 427 5.06 23.02 18.92
C THR A 427 4.48 22.90 20.34
N ASN A 428 3.40 23.61 20.65
CA ASN A 428 2.76 23.57 21.98
C ASN A 428 2.13 22.18 22.23
N LEU A 429 1.47 21.60 21.26
CA LEU A 429 0.91 20.24 21.35
C LEU A 429 2.03 19.20 21.57
N THR A 430 3.13 19.29 20.82
CA THR A 430 4.27 18.41 20.97
C THR A 430 4.91 18.53 22.36
N ARG A 431 5.04 19.75 22.87
CA ARG A 431 5.54 20.02 24.24
C ARG A 431 4.64 19.42 25.29
N ALA A 432 3.33 19.53 25.13
CA ALA A 432 2.36 18.94 26.05
C ALA A 432 2.49 17.41 26.09
N PHE A 433 2.67 16.75 24.95
CA PHE A 433 2.91 15.30 24.89
C PHE A 433 4.22 14.92 25.62
N VAL A 434 5.31 15.68 25.42
CA VAL A 434 6.55 15.47 26.19
C VAL A 434 6.29 15.55 27.70
N THR A 435 5.52 16.56 28.15
CA THR A 435 5.22 16.76 29.58
C THR A 435 4.44 15.59 30.16
N VAL A 436 3.39 15.13 29.48
CA VAL A 436 2.58 13.98 29.94
C VAL A 436 3.43 12.71 29.99
N LEU A 437 4.23 12.43 28.97
CA LEU A 437 5.08 11.23 28.94
C LEU A 437 6.20 11.29 30.00
N GLN A 438 6.74 12.47 30.29
CA GLN A 438 7.72 12.64 31.38
C GLN A 438 7.09 12.43 32.76
N LYS A 439 5.87 12.92 32.95
CA LYS A 439 5.10 12.73 34.20
C LYS A 439 4.85 11.24 34.43
N GLU A 440 4.48 10.48 33.38
CA GLU A 440 4.25 9.03 33.47
C GLU A 440 5.50 8.28 33.93
N ILE A 441 6.71 8.72 33.50
CA ILE A 441 7.97 8.13 33.95
C ILE A 441 8.29 8.53 35.40
N ALA A 442 7.99 9.80 35.78
CA ALA A 442 8.32 10.32 37.12
C ALA A 442 7.40 9.77 38.24
N GLU A 443 6.16 9.44 37.92
CA GLU A 443 5.17 8.92 38.89
C GLU A 443 5.37 7.43 39.21
N VAL A 444 6.61 6.98 39.42
CA VAL A 444 6.98 5.60 39.75
C VAL A 444 6.45 5.25 41.17
N LYS A 445 5.18 4.86 41.27
CA LYS A 445 4.71 4.04 42.39
C LYS A 445 4.93 2.58 42.03
N LYS A 446 5.56 1.81 42.92
CA LYS A 446 5.94 0.39 42.76
C LYS A 446 4.80 -0.58 42.40
N SER A 447 3.58 -0.11 42.19
CA SER A 447 2.37 -0.90 41.93
C SER A 447 1.47 -0.30 40.83
N ALA A 448 1.94 0.68 40.03
CA ALA A 448 1.14 1.24 38.94
C ALA A 448 1.10 0.30 37.74
N PRO A 449 -0.02 0.17 37.03
CA PRO A 449 -0.09 -0.62 35.82
C PRO A 449 0.87 -0.08 34.77
N GLU A 450 1.58 -0.98 34.07
CA GLU A 450 2.51 -0.65 33.01
C GLU A 450 1.82 0.03 31.82
N LYS A 451 0.48 -0.12 31.73
CA LYS A 451 -0.35 0.39 30.63
C LYS A 451 -1.58 1.07 31.19
N ARG A 452 -1.80 2.31 30.76
CA ARG A 452 -2.99 3.10 31.10
C ARG A 452 -3.83 3.34 29.85
N LEU A 453 -5.11 2.95 29.90
CA LEU A 453 -6.08 3.19 28.85
C LEU A 453 -6.89 4.44 29.18
N THR A 454 -7.02 5.35 28.22
CA THR A 454 -7.79 6.59 28.37
C THR A 454 -8.59 6.91 27.11
N SER A 455 -9.65 7.72 27.26
CA SER A 455 -10.36 8.25 26.11
C SER A 455 -9.54 9.35 25.42
N LEU A 456 -9.89 9.67 24.18
CA LEU A 456 -9.26 10.76 23.44
C LEU A 456 -9.42 12.10 24.18
N ASN A 457 -10.63 12.41 24.61
CA ASN A 457 -10.93 13.69 25.26
C ASN A 457 -10.20 13.83 26.60
N ASP A 458 -10.18 12.78 27.42
CA ASP A 458 -9.47 12.79 28.69
C ASP A 458 -7.97 12.98 28.50
N PHE A 459 -7.39 12.34 27.48
CA PHE A 459 -6.00 12.51 27.14
C PHE A 459 -5.66 13.94 26.68
N LEU A 460 -6.48 14.53 25.80
CA LEU A 460 -6.27 15.91 25.36
C LEU A 460 -6.47 16.92 26.50
N PHE A 461 -7.43 16.64 27.41
CA PHE A 461 -7.64 17.45 28.64
C PHE A 461 -6.42 17.37 29.58
N GLU A 462 -5.89 16.16 29.78
CA GLU A 462 -4.64 15.97 30.56
C GLU A 462 -3.44 16.71 29.96
N CYS A 463 -3.39 16.76 28.61
CA CYS A 463 -2.39 17.55 27.90
C CYS A 463 -2.63 19.06 27.96
N GLY A 464 -3.79 19.53 28.47
CA GLY A 464 -4.21 20.93 28.41
C GLY A 464 -4.37 21.46 26.98
N GLN A 465 -4.73 20.60 26.04
CA GLN A 465 -4.89 20.89 24.63
C GLN A 465 -6.29 20.55 24.08
N ASP A 466 -7.27 20.46 24.95
CA ASP A 466 -8.68 20.20 24.65
C ASP A 466 -9.33 21.27 23.76
N THR A 467 -8.81 22.51 23.78
CA THR A 467 -9.27 23.61 22.92
C THR A 467 -8.67 23.62 21.50
N VAL A 468 -7.70 22.78 21.24
CA VAL A 468 -7.04 22.71 19.92
C VAL A 468 -7.95 22.05 18.90
N ASN A 469 -8.25 22.77 17.80
CA ASN A 469 -8.98 22.19 16.70
C ASN A 469 -8.08 21.23 15.88
N MET A 470 -8.14 19.95 16.23
CA MET A 470 -7.34 18.89 15.62
C MET A 470 -7.66 18.72 14.13
N PHE A 471 -8.90 18.95 13.69
CA PHE A 471 -9.28 18.87 12.27
C PHE A 471 -8.59 19.95 11.43
N SER A 472 -8.52 21.19 11.94
CA SER A 472 -7.83 22.28 11.27
C SER A 472 -6.32 22.06 11.23
N LEU A 473 -5.74 21.54 12.31
CA LEU A 473 -4.31 21.19 12.36
C LEU A 473 -3.98 20.05 11.39
N ARG A 474 -4.79 19.00 11.36
CA ARG A 474 -4.69 17.89 10.42
C ARG A 474 -4.71 18.39 8.96
N ARG A 475 -5.71 19.20 8.62
CA ARG A 475 -5.83 19.78 7.28
C ARG A 475 -4.60 20.59 6.91
N TYR A 476 -4.13 21.46 7.82
CA TYR A 476 -2.90 22.23 7.61
C TYR A 476 -1.68 21.32 7.34
N LEU A 477 -1.45 20.30 8.16
CA LEU A 477 -0.33 19.36 8.00
C LEU A 477 -0.38 18.63 6.65
N LYS A 478 -1.59 18.26 6.21
CA LYS A 478 -1.83 17.55 4.95
C LYS A 478 -1.60 18.45 3.73
N GLU A 479 -2.13 19.67 3.74
CA GLU A 479 -2.08 20.60 2.60
C GLU A 479 -0.72 21.31 2.49
N SER A 480 -0.16 21.79 3.60
CA SER A 480 1.13 22.50 3.59
C SER A 480 2.34 21.60 3.38
N LYS A 481 2.18 20.27 3.65
CA LYS A 481 3.28 19.30 3.61
C LYS A 481 4.49 19.68 4.50
N VAL A 482 4.26 20.55 5.49
CA VAL A 482 5.31 21.08 6.37
C VAL A 482 6.06 20.01 7.15
N ALA A 483 5.41 18.89 7.47
CA ALA A 483 6.01 17.76 8.17
C ALA A 483 7.24 17.21 7.43
N HIS A 484 7.17 17.13 6.09
CA HIS A 484 8.30 16.70 5.26
C HIS A 484 9.46 17.69 5.35
N LYS A 485 9.18 18.99 5.29
CA LYS A 485 10.21 20.04 5.35
C LYS A 485 10.93 20.08 6.70
N ILE A 486 10.17 19.92 7.79
CA ILE A 486 10.73 19.83 9.15
C ILE A 486 11.62 18.58 9.28
N ALA A 487 11.16 17.42 8.81
CA ALA A 487 11.90 16.18 8.87
C ALA A 487 13.23 16.27 8.10
N SER A 488 13.18 16.75 6.87
CA SER A 488 14.33 16.92 5.99
C SER A 488 15.34 17.92 6.57
N TYR A 489 14.87 19.06 7.06
CA TYR A 489 15.71 20.07 7.70
C TYR A 489 16.38 19.51 8.96
N GLY A 490 15.62 18.85 9.85
CA GLY A 490 16.16 18.27 11.08
C GLY A 490 17.21 17.18 10.83
N GLU A 491 17.04 16.35 9.80
CA GLU A 491 18.04 15.35 9.42
C GLU A 491 19.32 15.97 8.87
N ARG A 492 19.21 17.07 8.14
CA ARG A 492 20.37 17.80 7.60
C ARG A 492 21.20 18.47 8.69
N VAL A 493 20.53 19.13 9.64
CA VAL A 493 21.18 19.72 10.81
C VAL A 493 21.93 18.65 11.63
N ARG A 494 21.36 17.46 11.78
CA ARG A 494 22.02 16.34 12.48
C ARG A 494 23.20 15.73 11.71
N ALA A 495 23.16 15.75 10.38
CA ALA A 495 24.25 15.24 9.55
C ALA A 495 25.50 16.12 9.59
N GLY A 496 25.42 17.32 10.18
CA GLY A 496 26.57 18.24 10.30
C GLY A 496 26.90 18.93 8.97
N ASP A 497 26.04 18.91 7.97
CA ASP A 497 26.23 19.58 6.68
C ASP A 497 26.21 21.12 6.81
N ASP A 498 25.85 21.64 7.98
CA ASP A 498 25.89 23.06 8.35
C ASP A 498 27.03 23.39 9.32
N ALA A 499 28.24 23.07 8.95
CA ALA A 499 29.46 23.44 9.76
C ALA A 499 29.75 24.95 9.82
N SER A 500 28.89 25.83 9.32
CA SER A 500 29.06 27.30 9.33
C SER A 500 28.21 28.04 10.39
N TRP A 501 27.67 27.34 11.41
CA TRP A 501 26.85 27.93 12.45
C TRP A 501 27.62 28.23 13.71
N GLY A 502 28.54 29.22 13.65
CA GLY A 502 29.07 29.91 14.79
C GLY A 502 28.07 30.98 15.25
N GLY A 503 27.14 30.64 16.12
CA GLY A 503 26.30 31.56 16.86
C GLY A 503 26.25 31.13 18.31
N ASP A 504 26.74 31.99 19.23
CA ASP A 504 26.72 31.82 20.67
C ASP A 504 25.35 31.38 21.19
N TRP A 505 25.29 30.18 21.73
CA TRP A 505 24.12 29.67 22.43
C TRP A 505 24.37 29.74 23.93
N ASP A 506 23.98 30.88 24.52
CA ASP A 506 23.91 31.02 25.97
C ASP A 506 22.64 30.38 26.52
N GLY A 507 22.82 29.24 27.14
CA GLY A 507 22.09 28.79 28.34
C GLY A 507 20.71 28.14 28.13
N VAL A 508 20.65 26.87 28.26
CA VAL A 508 20.02 26.09 29.35
C VAL A 508 20.24 24.60 29.04
N GLY A 509 21.04 23.96 29.88
CA GLY A 509 21.04 22.50 30.03
C GLY A 509 21.93 21.68 29.08
N GLN A 510 23.23 22.04 28.95
CA GLN A 510 24.24 21.09 28.47
C GLN A 510 24.47 19.98 29.51
N VAL A 511 24.00 18.79 29.24
CA VAL A 511 24.65 17.59 29.78
C VAL A 511 25.91 17.37 28.93
N LYS A 512 27.04 17.81 29.44
CA LYS A 512 28.36 17.44 28.91
C LYS A 512 28.51 15.93 29.07
N ILE A 513 28.42 15.21 27.95
CA ILE A 513 28.95 13.86 27.87
C ILE A 513 30.46 14.06 27.59
N GLU A 514 31.27 13.94 28.63
CA GLU A 514 32.73 13.87 28.47
C GLU A 514 33.07 12.63 27.64
N ALA A 515 33.72 12.86 26.51
CA ALA A 515 34.26 11.81 25.67
C ALA A 515 35.45 11.16 26.39
N VAL A 516 35.24 10.03 27.03
CA VAL A 516 36.30 9.13 27.43
C VAL A 516 36.68 8.27 26.23
N GLY A 517 37.87 8.53 25.72
CA GLY A 517 38.80 7.70 24.99
C GLY A 517 38.27 6.73 23.93
N GLY A 518 38.47 7.07 22.68
CA GLY A 518 39.00 6.19 21.63
C GLY A 518 38.21 4.91 21.29
N SER A 519 37.35 4.96 20.32
CA SER A 519 37.30 4.02 19.20
C SER A 519 36.01 4.29 18.39
N LYS A 520 36.12 4.72 17.16
CA LYS A 520 35.01 4.74 16.19
C LYS A 520 34.68 3.30 15.80
N LEU A 521 33.91 2.63 16.60
CA LEU A 521 33.16 1.44 16.17
C LEU A 521 31.87 1.94 15.53
N ALA A 522 31.84 1.96 14.22
CA ALA A 522 30.62 2.04 13.48
C ALA A 522 29.78 0.78 13.84
N ILE A 523 28.80 0.96 14.73
CA ILE A 523 27.80 -0.07 15.00
C ILE A 523 27.04 -0.23 13.71
N ALA A 524 27.19 -1.40 13.06
CA ALA A 524 26.39 -1.78 11.93
C ALA A 524 24.90 -1.68 12.32
N PRO A 525 24.03 -1.12 11.46
CA PRO A 525 22.61 -1.04 11.78
C PRO A 525 22.06 -2.45 11.95
N ASP A 526 21.37 -2.69 13.05
CA ASP A 526 20.64 -3.91 13.33
C ASP A 526 19.71 -4.23 12.15
N PRO A 527 19.86 -5.36 11.44
CA PRO A 527 19.04 -5.72 10.30
C PRO A 527 17.56 -5.95 10.68
N ASN A 528 17.23 -6.07 11.97
CA ASN A 528 15.87 -6.20 12.50
C ASN A 528 15.30 -4.87 13.03
N ALA A 529 16.04 -3.78 13.00
CA ALA A 529 15.49 -2.48 13.32
C ALA A 529 14.46 -2.12 12.23
N ASN A 530 13.20 -2.08 12.63
CA ASN A 530 12.12 -1.50 11.83
C ASN A 530 12.61 -0.22 11.17
N PRO A 531 12.42 -0.01 9.84
CA PRO A 531 12.89 1.20 9.18
C PRO A 531 12.34 2.38 9.99
N ARG A 532 13.23 3.16 10.61
CA ARG A 532 12.86 4.23 11.53
C ARG A 532 11.95 5.18 10.77
N VAL A 533 10.64 5.05 11.03
CA VAL A 533 9.67 6.06 10.59
C VAL A 533 10.20 7.38 11.17
N SER A 534 10.40 8.39 10.33
CA SER A 534 10.83 9.70 10.79
C SER A 534 9.94 10.11 11.97
N ALA A 535 10.54 10.56 13.07
CA ALA A 535 9.81 10.95 14.28
C ALA A 535 8.69 11.97 13.97
N VAL A 536 8.92 12.87 13.01
CA VAL A 536 7.91 13.82 12.53
C VAL A 536 6.72 13.10 11.91
N HIS A 537 6.95 12.05 11.12
CA HIS A 537 5.85 11.28 10.52
C HIS A 537 5.09 10.46 11.56
N ALA A 538 5.75 9.92 12.58
CA ALA A 538 5.08 9.24 13.68
C ALA A 538 4.13 10.19 14.44
N LEU A 539 4.60 11.42 14.75
CA LEU A 539 3.75 12.44 15.38
C LEU A 539 2.59 12.88 14.49
N THR A 540 2.85 13.12 13.20
CA THR A 540 1.77 13.51 12.26
C THR A 540 0.74 12.41 12.08
N SER A 541 1.15 11.13 12.05
CA SER A 541 0.23 9.99 12.04
C SER A 541 -0.61 9.91 13.32
N LEU A 542 -0.02 10.21 14.49
CA LEU A 542 -0.78 10.29 15.73
C LEU A 542 -1.80 11.44 15.68
N ILE A 543 -1.43 12.63 15.21
CA ILE A 543 -2.35 13.76 15.05
C ILE A 543 -3.48 13.42 14.06
N ASP A 544 -3.17 12.73 12.97
CA ASP A 544 -4.16 12.26 11.99
C ASP A 544 -5.13 11.25 12.62
N ALA A 545 -4.62 10.30 13.39
CA ALA A 545 -5.43 9.34 14.14
C ALA A 545 -6.33 10.03 15.17
N LEU A 546 -5.78 10.97 15.96
CA LEU A 546 -6.54 11.76 16.95
C LEU A 546 -7.64 12.61 16.28
N ALA A 547 -7.35 13.21 15.13
CA ALA A 547 -8.33 13.99 14.39
C ALA A 547 -9.40 13.13 13.68
N SER A 548 -9.07 11.88 13.36
CA SER A 548 -9.98 10.94 12.69
C SER A 548 -10.77 10.07 13.66
N ALA A 549 -10.41 10.09 14.95
CA ALA A 549 -11.06 9.31 15.98
C ALA A 549 -12.44 9.88 16.29
N ASP A 550 -13.38 8.97 16.35
CA ASP A 550 -14.70 9.19 16.89
C ASP A 550 -14.80 8.44 18.25
N THR A 551 -15.93 7.92 18.59
CA THR A 551 -16.13 7.10 19.81
C THR A 551 -15.36 5.78 19.80
N ASP A 552 -14.88 5.36 18.65
CA ASP A 552 -14.19 4.10 18.37
C ASP A 552 -12.66 4.11 18.59
N GLY A 553 -12.09 5.23 19.07
CA GLY A 553 -10.66 5.37 19.36
C GLY A 553 -10.34 5.34 20.86
N ARG A 554 -9.19 4.79 21.22
CA ARG A 554 -8.63 4.86 22.60
C ARG A 554 -7.14 5.17 22.54
N ILE A 555 -6.67 5.78 23.63
CA ILE A 555 -5.24 6.06 23.84
C ILE A 555 -4.71 5.11 24.90
N ILE A 556 -3.60 4.47 24.59
CA ILE A 556 -2.79 3.72 25.55
C ILE A 556 -1.55 4.54 25.82
N VAL A 557 -1.34 4.90 27.08
CA VAL A 557 -0.06 5.40 27.57
C VAL A 557 0.66 4.23 28.22
N GLU A 558 1.80 3.88 27.68
CA GLU A 558 2.57 2.68 28.07
C GLU A 558 3.98 3.10 28.46
N ARG A 559 4.44 2.56 29.60
CA ARG A 559 5.81 2.71 30.06
C ARG A 559 6.60 1.44 29.74
N ASP A 560 7.84 1.61 29.30
CA ASP A 560 8.78 0.52 29.06
C ASP A 560 9.07 -0.27 30.36
N GLU A 561 9.38 -1.56 30.23
CA GLU A 561 9.75 -2.44 31.34
C GLU A 561 10.94 -1.90 32.16
N SER A 562 11.88 -1.20 31.51
CA SER A 562 12.99 -0.52 32.16
C SER A 562 12.59 0.72 32.97
N GLY A 563 11.37 1.26 32.76
CA GLY A 563 10.89 2.51 33.36
C GLY A 563 11.58 3.78 32.85
N THR A 564 12.41 3.67 31.80
CA THR A 564 13.20 4.78 31.27
C THR A 564 12.53 5.51 30.12
N SER A 565 11.60 4.85 29.42
CA SER A 565 10.87 5.44 28.30
C SER A 565 9.36 5.23 28.45
N ALA A 566 8.59 6.08 27.78
CA ALA A 566 7.14 5.97 27.70
C ALA A 566 6.69 6.20 26.26
N SER A 567 5.52 5.66 25.91
CA SER A 567 4.92 5.83 24.59
C SER A 567 3.43 6.12 24.68
N VAL A 568 2.93 6.86 23.70
CA VAL A 568 1.50 7.04 23.45
C VAL A 568 1.15 6.27 22.20
N ARG A 569 0.12 5.42 22.30
CA ARG A 569 -0.42 4.66 21.17
C ARG A 569 -1.90 4.91 21.03
N PHE A 570 -2.32 5.34 19.87
CA PHE A 570 -3.73 5.32 19.48
C PHE A 570 -4.09 3.95 18.94
N ILE A 571 -5.18 3.39 19.44
CA ILE A 571 -5.78 2.14 18.96
C ILE A 571 -7.20 2.38 18.47
N LEU A 572 -7.54 1.79 17.35
CA LEU A 572 -8.89 1.69 16.85
C LEU A 572 -9.58 0.52 17.55
N LEU A 573 -10.83 0.65 17.96
CA LEU A 573 -11.61 -0.45 18.59
C LEU A 573 -12.50 -1.17 17.58
N ASP A 574 -12.93 -0.46 16.53
CA ASP A 574 -13.85 -0.98 15.52
C ASP A 574 -13.23 -0.92 14.13
N ALA A 575 -12.78 -2.08 13.65
CA ALA A 575 -12.26 -2.22 12.29
C ALA A 575 -13.37 -2.08 11.23
N ALA A 576 -14.61 -2.48 11.55
CA ALA A 576 -15.74 -2.47 10.62
C ALA A 576 -16.08 -1.06 10.16
N SER A 577 -16.04 -0.06 11.04
CA SER A 577 -16.34 1.34 10.70
C SER A 577 -15.47 1.87 9.55
N ARG A 578 -14.20 1.48 9.54
CA ARG A 578 -13.22 1.88 8.50
C ARG A 578 -13.34 1.04 7.24
N PHE A 579 -13.59 -0.25 7.40
CA PHE A 579 -13.73 -1.17 6.29
C PHE A 579 -15.06 -1.01 5.53
N LYS A 580 -16.11 -0.57 6.21
CA LYS A 580 -17.45 -0.30 5.66
C LYS A 580 -17.43 0.55 4.39
N ARG A 581 -16.55 1.56 4.32
CA ARG A 581 -16.42 2.42 3.13
C ARG A 581 -15.99 1.64 1.89
N VAL A 582 -15.07 0.68 2.04
CA VAL A 582 -14.63 -0.18 0.94
C VAL A 582 -15.78 -1.07 0.46
N VAL A 583 -16.51 -1.66 1.42
CA VAL A 583 -17.64 -2.55 1.14
C VAL A 583 -18.79 -1.83 0.42
N GLN A 584 -19.11 -0.61 0.85
CA GLN A 584 -20.19 0.18 0.28
C GLN A 584 -19.90 0.67 -1.15
N GLN A 585 -18.64 1.01 -1.43
CA GLN A 585 -18.23 1.53 -2.73
C GLN A 585 -17.96 0.44 -3.76
N ALA A 586 -17.49 -0.73 -3.32
CA ALA A 586 -17.16 -1.83 -4.22
C ALA A 586 -18.42 -2.55 -4.73
N ARG A 587 -18.33 -3.08 -5.95
CA ARG A 587 -19.34 -3.98 -6.49
C ARG A 587 -19.50 -5.24 -5.64
N SER A 588 -18.38 -5.89 -5.35
CA SER A 588 -18.29 -7.01 -4.40
C SER A 588 -16.95 -7.04 -3.72
N VAL A 589 -16.90 -7.60 -2.51
CA VAL A 589 -15.69 -7.80 -1.74
C VAL A 589 -15.52 -9.29 -1.46
N ILE A 590 -14.35 -9.83 -1.78
CA ILE A 590 -14.04 -11.24 -1.66
C ILE A 590 -12.82 -11.39 -0.73
N LEU A 591 -13.02 -12.05 0.39
CA LEU A 591 -11.99 -12.40 1.35
C LEU A 591 -11.55 -13.84 1.10
N VAL A 592 -10.28 -14.06 0.80
CA VAL A 592 -9.74 -15.39 0.54
C VAL A 592 -8.56 -15.65 1.48
N GLY A 593 -8.49 -16.84 2.05
CA GLY A 593 -7.37 -17.22 2.91
C GLY A 593 -7.20 -18.73 3.06
N GLY A 594 -6.03 -19.11 3.56
CA GLY A 594 -5.73 -20.52 3.87
C GLY A 594 -6.28 -20.97 5.21
N THR A 595 -6.42 -20.02 6.14
CA THR A 595 -6.82 -20.24 7.53
C THR A 595 -7.68 -19.07 7.99
N LEU A 596 -8.97 -19.06 7.59
CA LEU A 596 -9.94 -18.03 7.99
C LEU A 596 -10.80 -18.46 9.18
N ALA A 597 -10.72 -19.72 9.58
CA ALA A 597 -11.45 -20.21 10.74
C ALA A 597 -10.92 -19.59 12.04
N PRO A 598 -11.81 -19.19 12.98
CA PRO A 598 -13.28 -19.26 12.88
C PRO A 598 -13.87 -18.10 12.03
N ILE A 599 -14.46 -18.44 10.89
CA ILE A 599 -15.10 -17.47 9.95
C ILE A 599 -16.11 -16.55 10.65
N PRO A 600 -16.97 -17.01 11.59
CA PRO A 600 -17.90 -16.14 12.28
C PRO A 600 -17.23 -14.99 13.05
N GLU A 601 -16.02 -15.19 13.57
CA GLU A 601 -15.25 -14.15 14.25
C GLU A 601 -14.80 -13.07 13.25
N LEU A 602 -14.23 -13.47 12.12
CA LEU A 602 -13.83 -12.54 11.07
C LEU A 602 -15.03 -11.72 10.57
N VAL A 603 -16.17 -12.38 10.37
CA VAL A 603 -17.42 -11.72 9.94
C VAL A 603 -17.91 -10.74 11.01
N SER A 604 -17.86 -11.09 12.30
CA SER A 604 -18.26 -10.21 13.37
C SER A 604 -17.39 -8.97 13.51
N GLN A 605 -16.11 -9.09 13.26
CA GLN A 605 -15.14 -8.00 13.34
C GLN A 605 -15.20 -7.03 12.14
N LEU A 606 -15.50 -7.53 10.94
CA LEU A 606 -15.52 -6.71 9.71
C LEU A 606 -16.93 -6.32 9.25
N PHE A 607 -17.95 -7.11 9.60
CA PHE A 607 -19.32 -6.97 9.13
C PHE A 607 -20.35 -7.20 10.25
N PRO A 608 -20.30 -6.44 11.36
CA PRO A 608 -21.19 -6.67 12.51
C PRO A 608 -22.67 -6.56 12.14
N GLU A 609 -23.01 -5.79 11.12
CA GLU A 609 -24.41 -5.64 10.64
C GLU A 609 -24.99 -6.95 10.09
N LEU A 610 -24.14 -7.86 9.57
CA LEU A 610 -24.59 -9.15 9.05
C LEU A 610 -24.87 -10.19 10.15
N ASN A 611 -24.19 -10.08 11.30
CA ASN A 611 -24.45 -10.95 12.46
C ASN A 611 -25.77 -10.66 13.14
N ALA A 612 -26.24 -9.41 13.14
CA ALA A 612 -27.54 -9.03 13.68
C ALA A 612 -28.71 -9.58 12.84
N ALA A 613 -28.50 -9.85 11.56
CA ALA A 613 -29.51 -10.35 10.64
C ALA A 613 -29.76 -11.87 10.71
N THR A 614 -28.89 -12.65 11.41
CA THR A 614 -29.10 -14.10 11.63
C THR A 614 -30.26 -14.39 12.61
N SER A 615 -30.81 -13.37 13.27
CA SER A 615 -31.98 -13.44 14.15
C SER A 615 -33.18 -12.68 13.52
N LYS A 616 -33.82 -13.24 12.52
CA LYS A 616 -35.06 -12.76 11.87
C LYS A 616 -34.88 -11.63 10.84
N THR A 617 -35.12 -11.99 9.57
CA THR A 617 -35.24 -11.18 8.35
C THR A 617 -33.93 -10.86 7.59
N VAL A 618 -33.57 -11.77 6.69
CA VAL A 618 -32.47 -11.64 5.70
C VAL A 618 -32.73 -10.52 4.66
N GLU A 619 -33.89 -9.85 4.71
CA GLU A 619 -34.28 -8.86 3.69
C GLU A 619 -33.84 -7.41 3.96
N SER A 620 -33.21 -7.12 5.09
CA SER A 620 -32.80 -5.73 5.42
C SER A 620 -31.30 -5.44 5.30
N SER A 621 -30.44 -6.42 5.04
CA SER A 621 -29.01 -6.16 4.81
C SER A 621 -28.76 -5.88 3.33
N ALA A 622 -28.17 -4.73 3.02
CA ALA A 622 -27.85 -4.31 1.66
C ALA A 622 -26.83 -5.26 0.94
N HIS A 623 -26.22 -6.22 1.66
CA HIS A 623 -25.20 -7.12 1.15
C HIS A 623 -25.51 -8.59 1.44
N ALA A 624 -25.29 -9.46 0.46
CA ALA A 624 -25.42 -10.91 0.61
C ALA A 624 -24.08 -11.55 1.02
N LEU A 625 -24.04 -12.24 2.16
CA LEU A 625 -22.88 -13.00 2.60
C LEU A 625 -22.85 -14.39 1.95
N LYS A 626 -21.71 -14.75 1.37
CA LYS A 626 -21.42 -16.08 0.84
C LYS A 626 -20.18 -16.65 1.49
N MET A 627 -20.30 -17.80 2.09
CA MET A 627 -19.19 -18.50 2.73
C MET A 627 -18.89 -19.81 1.98
N PHE A 628 -17.60 -20.14 1.93
CA PHE A 628 -17.12 -21.41 1.40
C PHE A 628 -15.89 -21.83 2.20
N SER A 629 -15.85 -23.06 2.63
CA SER A 629 -14.68 -23.68 3.25
C SER A 629 -14.53 -25.08 2.69
N CYS A 630 -13.32 -25.48 2.37
CA CYS A 630 -13.02 -26.83 1.87
C CYS A 630 -11.87 -27.46 2.66
N GLY A 631 -11.88 -28.81 2.70
CA GLY A 631 -10.81 -29.60 3.28
C GLY A 631 -9.55 -29.60 2.41
N HIS A 632 -8.45 -30.10 2.98
CA HIS A 632 -7.19 -30.25 2.26
C HIS A 632 -7.26 -31.36 1.19
N ILE A 633 -6.48 -31.20 0.10
CA ILE A 633 -6.36 -32.23 -0.96
C ILE A 633 -5.54 -33.44 -0.54
N ILE A 634 -4.74 -33.33 0.52
CA ILE A 634 -3.90 -34.41 1.01
C ILE A 634 -4.80 -35.49 1.64
N PRO A 635 -4.68 -36.79 1.23
CA PRO A 635 -5.36 -37.88 1.88
C PRO A 635 -4.96 -37.97 3.37
N ARG A 636 -5.91 -38.32 4.22
CA ARG A 636 -5.66 -38.40 5.67
C ARG A 636 -4.54 -39.39 6.03
N ASP A 637 -4.37 -40.44 5.24
CA ASP A 637 -3.34 -41.44 5.43
C ASP A 637 -1.91 -40.92 5.17
N ASN A 638 -1.79 -39.80 4.49
CA ASN A 638 -0.51 -39.15 4.23
C ASN A 638 -0.10 -38.14 5.34
N LEU A 639 -0.90 -37.99 6.39
CA LEU A 639 -0.65 -37.10 7.51
C LEU A 639 -0.81 -37.87 8.84
N LEU A 640 0.27 -37.92 9.62
CA LEU A 640 0.28 -38.52 10.95
C LEU A 640 0.51 -37.44 12.03
N PRO A 641 -0.55 -36.83 12.59
CA PRO A 641 -0.41 -35.88 13.69
C PRO A 641 -0.17 -36.65 15.01
N LEU A 642 0.88 -36.27 15.74
CA LEU A 642 1.24 -36.87 17.02
C LEU A 642 1.35 -35.77 18.08
N ALA A 643 0.65 -35.96 19.21
CA ALA A 643 0.89 -35.17 20.42
C ALA A 643 1.88 -35.93 21.30
N VAL A 644 2.94 -35.26 21.69
CA VAL A 644 4.01 -35.88 22.51
C VAL A 644 4.03 -35.20 23.88
N PRO A 645 3.30 -35.73 24.89
CA PRO A 645 3.24 -35.14 26.24
C PRO A 645 4.45 -35.51 27.11
N VAL A 646 5.15 -36.58 26.77
CA VAL A 646 6.28 -37.11 27.53
C VAL A 646 7.42 -37.44 26.58
N GLY A 647 8.63 -37.05 26.93
CA GLY A 647 9.82 -37.33 26.15
C GLY A 647 10.33 -38.77 26.26
N PRO A 648 11.34 -39.14 25.46
CA PRO A 648 11.90 -40.51 25.43
C PRO A 648 12.45 -41.03 26.77
N THR A 649 12.88 -40.13 27.66
CA THR A 649 13.38 -40.49 28.99
C THR A 649 12.31 -40.46 30.09
N GLY A 650 11.04 -40.24 29.73
CA GLY A 650 9.94 -40.19 30.68
C GLY A 650 9.71 -38.78 31.29
N VAL A 651 10.40 -37.78 30.82
CA VAL A 651 10.22 -36.38 31.29
C VAL A 651 8.92 -35.81 30.68
N SER A 652 8.05 -35.29 31.53
CA SER A 652 6.86 -34.57 31.10
C SER A 652 7.25 -33.25 30.41
N LEU A 653 6.65 -32.99 29.23
CA LEU A 653 6.97 -31.83 28.44
C LEU A 653 6.04 -30.65 28.77
N ASP A 654 6.62 -29.61 29.35
CA ASP A 654 5.94 -28.36 29.63
C ASP A 654 6.69 -27.20 28.96
N PHE A 655 6.16 -26.70 27.81
CA PHE A 655 6.72 -25.59 27.07
C PHE A 655 5.97 -24.25 27.33
N THR A 656 5.32 -24.12 28.48
CA THR A 656 4.80 -22.82 28.92
C THR A 656 5.93 -21.78 29.04
N HIS A 657 5.59 -20.49 28.98
CA HIS A 657 6.58 -19.42 29.00
C HIS A 657 7.54 -19.51 30.20
N GLY A 658 7.05 -19.92 31.38
CA GLY A 658 7.85 -20.07 32.59
C GLY A 658 8.77 -21.30 32.60
N ALA A 659 8.36 -22.39 31.95
CA ALA A 659 9.06 -23.69 32.02
C ALA A 659 9.98 -23.94 30.81
N ARG A 660 9.71 -23.36 29.65
CA ARG A 660 10.38 -23.67 28.38
C ARG A 660 11.89 -23.44 28.36
N SER A 661 12.42 -22.58 29.25
CA SER A 661 13.86 -22.33 29.36
C SER A 661 14.61 -23.36 30.21
N ASN A 662 13.92 -24.38 30.70
CA ASN A 662 14.55 -25.48 31.47
C ASN A 662 15.45 -26.33 30.57
N VAL A 663 16.72 -26.39 30.90
CA VAL A 663 17.75 -27.13 30.13
C VAL A 663 17.40 -28.60 29.93
N ALA A 664 16.82 -29.24 30.94
CA ALA A 664 16.40 -30.64 30.83
C ALA A 664 15.29 -30.85 29.79
N LEU A 665 14.34 -29.89 29.65
CA LEU A 665 13.30 -29.91 28.62
C LEU A 665 13.88 -29.67 27.22
N ILE A 666 14.86 -28.76 27.09
CA ILE A 666 15.52 -28.50 25.81
C ILE A 666 16.32 -29.74 25.36
N ASP A 667 17.02 -30.40 26.26
CA ASP A 667 17.74 -31.65 25.95
C ASP A 667 16.77 -32.79 25.58
N GLU A 668 15.62 -32.86 26.25
CA GLU A 668 14.60 -33.86 25.94
C GLU A 668 13.93 -33.61 24.60
N LEU A 669 13.67 -32.35 24.26
CA LEU A 669 13.20 -31.95 22.93
C LEU A 669 14.23 -32.35 21.86
N GLY A 670 15.51 -32.13 22.10
CA GLY A 670 16.59 -32.55 21.20
C GLY A 670 16.57 -34.06 20.91
N ARG A 671 16.32 -34.90 21.93
CA ARG A 671 16.18 -36.36 21.76
C ARG A 671 14.96 -36.72 20.89
N ILE A 672 13.83 -36.03 21.08
CA ILE A 672 12.63 -36.23 20.26
C ILE A 672 12.94 -35.87 18.80
N VAL A 673 13.52 -34.72 18.54
CA VAL A 673 13.87 -34.25 17.17
C VAL A 673 14.87 -35.22 16.52
N LEU A 674 15.89 -35.67 17.27
CA LEU A 674 16.87 -36.64 16.78
C LEU A 674 16.22 -37.98 16.42
N ASN A 675 15.30 -38.49 17.26
CA ASN A 675 14.58 -39.73 16.98
C ASN A 675 13.66 -39.58 15.75
N ALA A 676 12.91 -38.47 15.66
CA ALA A 676 12.06 -38.21 14.53
C ALA A 676 12.85 -38.07 13.22
N SER A 677 13.98 -37.36 13.23
CA SER A 677 14.83 -37.14 12.05
C SER A 677 15.48 -38.43 11.52
N ARG A 678 15.70 -39.43 12.38
CA ARG A 678 16.21 -40.76 11.98
C ARG A 678 15.18 -41.61 11.25
N ILE A 679 13.89 -41.34 11.50
CA ILE A 679 12.77 -42.10 10.91
C ILE A 679 12.26 -41.37 9.65
N ALA A 680 12.24 -40.07 9.66
CA ALA A 680 11.75 -39.28 8.55
C ALA A 680 12.68 -39.44 7.32
N PRO A 681 12.14 -39.78 6.14
CA PRO A 681 12.97 -40.05 4.94
C PRO A 681 13.53 -38.76 4.29
N GLY A 682 13.11 -37.58 4.73
CA GLY A 682 13.52 -36.29 4.22
C GLY A 682 14.07 -35.39 5.32
N GLY A 683 13.87 -34.07 5.17
CA GLY A 683 14.25 -33.10 6.17
C GLY A 683 13.22 -32.96 7.30
N ALA A 684 13.65 -32.44 8.46
CA ALA A 684 12.79 -32.11 9.58
C ALA A 684 12.81 -30.56 9.80
N CYS A 685 11.63 -29.97 9.96
CA CYS A 685 11.49 -28.58 10.36
C CYS A 685 10.98 -28.49 11.80
N VAL A 686 11.66 -27.69 12.62
CA VAL A 686 11.26 -27.43 14.01
C VAL A 686 10.83 -25.98 14.13
N PHE A 687 9.60 -25.74 14.57
CA PHE A 687 9.04 -24.39 14.74
C PHE A 687 9.06 -24.02 16.23
N PHE A 688 9.57 -22.83 16.52
CA PHE A 688 9.67 -22.29 17.87
C PHE A 688 8.77 -21.06 18.05
N PRO A 689 8.31 -20.74 19.27
CA PRO A 689 7.42 -19.61 19.53
C PRO A 689 8.08 -18.22 19.36
N SER A 690 9.43 -18.16 19.31
CA SER A 690 10.17 -16.92 19.03
C SER A 690 11.55 -17.23 18.46
N PHE A 691 12.12 -16.29 17.69
CA PHE A 691 13.48 -16.40 17.15
C PHE A 691 14.53 -16.53 18.26
N LYS A 692 14.40 -15.69 19.31
CA LYS A 692 15.31 -15.77 20.46
C LYS A 692 15.34 -17.18 21.08
N TYR A 693 14.18 -17.79 21.28
CA TYR A 693 14.11 -19.15 21.83
C TYR A 693 14.67 -20.18 20.87
N ALA A 694 14.47 -20.00 19.56
CA ALA A 694 15.09 -20.86 18.55
C ALA A 694 16.61 -20.78 18.60
N ASP A 695 17.17 -19.56 18.73
CA ASP A 695 18.62 -19.35 18.86
C ASP A 695 19.17 -19.94 20.15
N ASP A 696 18.50 -19.73 21.30
CA ASP A 696 18.88 -20.33 22.60
C ASP A 696 18.93 -21.87 22.54
N VAL A 697 17.92 -22.48 21.89
CA VAL A 697 17.87 -23.94 21.71
C VAL A 697 18.93 -24.43 20.72
N TYR A 698 19.17 -23.70 19.62
CA TYR A 698 20.19 -24.02 18.63
C TYR A 698 21.60 -23.99 19.23
N GLU A 699 21.92 -22.96 20.02
CA GLU A 699 23.20 -22.85 20.71
C GLU A 699 23.40 -23.99 21.73
N ARG A 700 22.31 -24.46 22.34
CA ARG A 700 22.36 -25.58 23.31
C ARG A 700 22.61 -26.91 22.63
N TRP A 701 22.02 -27.16 21.46
CA TRP A 701 22.20 -28.43 20.71
C TRP A 701 23.51 -28.47 19.92
#